data_e529d33d7d7b39a997ca1183d5285ff8
#
_entry.id   e529d33d7d7b39a997ca1183d5285ff8
#
_cell.length_a   1.000
_cell.length_b   1.000
_cell.length_c   1.000
_cell.angle_alpha   90.00
_cell.angle_beta   90.00
_cell.angle_gamma   90.00
#
_symmetry.space_group_name_H-M   'P 1'
#
loop_
_entity.id
_entity.type
_entity.pdbx_description
1 polymer ?
#
loop_
_entity_poly.entity_id
_entity_poly.type
_entity_poly.pdbx_seq_one_letter_code
_entity_poly.pdbx_strand_id
1 'polypeptide(L)'
;MRYDKFTIKSQELIQNAQDLASRQKNPQLEPEHLLSAMLTETDGIAGAILQKMGVAPGQVVSEITRAVERLPKVSQPDQVFVSSQTKKVLDAAFAEAAKMKDQYVSIEHILLALCDEKNGETPRILHRHGINRDAILKVLIDIRGSQRITDPNPEEKYQALDKFSRNLTDLARLGKLDPVIGRDEEIRRIVQVLSRRTKNNPVLIGEPGVGKTAIVEGLAQRIISGDIPESLKNRRLVALDMGALIAGAKYRGEFEDRLKAVIKEVEKSDGEIILFIDELHTLVGAGAAEGAVDASNMLKPALARGTLRCVGATTLNEYRKYIEKDAALERRFQPVLVKQPSVEDTISILRGLKEKYEVHHGVRIKDSAIVAAATLSDRYITDRFLPDKAIDLIDECASKLRIEIDSMPTEIDDIQRRITQTEIEREALKKESDPASRQRLVKLEGELSNLKDELHEMKGHWLNEKELIQNIRAIKGEQEHLGVEAQRAERQGDLAKVAEIRYGRLNDLQRRLEEANRHLAEQQETHKMLKEEVDAEDVAEVISRWTGIPVSKMLEGEKDKLIHMEERLGRRVIGQHEAIVAVSNAVRRARAGLQDPNRPIGSFIFMGPTGVGKTELAKALAEFLFDSEQAIVRIDMSEYMEKHAVARLIGAPPGYVG
;
A
#
# COMPACT_ATOMS: atom_id res chain seq x y z
N MET A 1 -47.40 -11.54 4.87
CA MET A 1 -46.03 -11.88 5.28
C MET A 1 -45.55 -10.83 6.26
N ARG A 2 -44.86 -11.22 7.31
CA ARG A 2 -44.25 -10.26 8.27
C ARG A 2 -42.84 -9.92 7.78
N TYR A 3 -42.72 -8.97 6.85
CA TYR A 3 -41.46 -8.52 6.30
C TYR A 3 -40.51 -7.96 7.38
N ASP A 4 -41.06 -7.42 8.47
CA ASP A 4 -40.35 -6.90 9.64
C ASP A 4 -39.53 -7.95 10.40
N LYS A 5 -39.73 -9.23 10.16
CA LYS A 5 -39.04 -10.36 10.76
C LYS A 5 -37.90 -10.95 9.91
N PHE A 6 -37.68 -10.43 8.71
CA PHE A 6 -36.55 -10.80 7.85
C PHE A 6 -35.37 -9.89 8.14
N THR A 7 -34.15 -10.42 8.04
CA THR A 7 -32.93 -9.59 8.04
C THR A 7 -32.95 -8.66 6.82
N ILE A 8 -32.18 -7.55 6.90
CA ILE A 8 -32.09 -6.60 5.78
C ILE A 8 -31.66 -7.33 4.51
N LYS A 9 -30.64 -8.18 4.61
CA LYS A 9 -30.16 -9.00 3.48
C LYS A 9 -31.20 -9.98 2.94
N SER A 10 -32.01 -10.57 3.80
CA SER A 10 -33.11 -11.44 3.36
C SER A 10 -34.22 -10.67 2.65
N GLN A 11 -34.49 -9.42 3.06
CA GLN A 11 -35.44 -8.54 2.37
C GLN A 11 -34.89 -8.13 0.98
N GLU A 12 -33.62 -7.74 0.90
CA GLU A 12 -32.90 -7.46 -0.35
C GLU A 12 -32.91 -8.67 -1.30
N LEU A 13 -32.65 -9.88 -0.76
CA LEU A 13 -32.70 -11.12 -1.52
C LEU A 13 -34.09 -11.34 -2.16
N ILE A 14 -35.19 -11.18 -1.38
CA ILE A 14 -36.55 -11.33 -1.87
C ILE A 14 -36.86 -10.31 -2.96
N GLN A 15 -36.42 -9.07 -2.79
CA GLN A 15 -36.55 -8.00 -3.78
C GLN A 15 -35.81 -8.34 -5.07
N ASN A 16 -34.55 -8.73 -4.97
CA ASN A 16 -33.71 -9.13 -6.11
C ASN A 16 -34.33 -10.34 -6.87
N ALA A 17 -34.89 -11.28 -6.14
CA ALA A 17 -35.57 -12.44 -6.73
C ALA A 17 -36.86 -12.02 -7.46
N GLN A 18 -37.60 -11.03 -6.95
CA GLN A 18 -38.77 -10.45 -7.63
C GLN A 18 -38.37 -9.71 -8.91
N ASP A 19 -37.27 -8.91 -8.83
CA ASP A 19 -36.74 -8.22 -9.99
C ASP A 19 -36.25 -9.20 -11.07
N LEU A 20 -35.63 -10.32 -10.65
CA LEU A 20 -35.21 -11.38 -11.56
C LEU A 20 -36.43 -12.02 -12.26
N ALA A 21 -37.47 -12.36 -11.51
CA ALA A 21 -38.72 -12.92 -12.08
C ALA A 21 -39.34 -11.94 -13.08
N SER A 22 -39.41 -10.66 -12.76
CA SER A 22 -39.91 -9.61 -13.66
C SER A 22 -39.06 -9.52 -14.94
N ARG A 23 -37.74 -9.49 -14.85
CA ARG A 23 -36.83 -9.45 -16.02
C ARG A 23 -36.99 -10.68 -16.92
N GLN A 24 -37.20 -11.87 -16.32
CA GLN A 24 -37.41 -13.13 -17.04
C GLN A 24 -38.85 -13.30 -17.55
N LYS A 25 -39.74 -12.31 -17.29
CA LYS A 25 -41.15 -12.32 -17.65
C LYS A 25 -41.96 -13.47 -17.01
N ASN A 26 -41.57 -13.88 -15.80
CA ASN A 26 -42.28 -14.90 -15.06
C ASN A 26 -43.42 -14.24 -14.25
N PRO A 27 -44.67 -14.81 -14.26
CA PRO A 27 -45.78 -14.22 -13.55
C PRO A 27 -45.74 -14.42 -12.04
N GLN A 28 -44.93 -15.35 -11.57
CA GLN A 28 -44.82 -15.71 -10.16
C GLN A 28 -43.38 -15.79 -9.72
N LEU A 29 -43.13 -15.40 -8.46
CA LEU A 29 -41.86 -15.60 -7.78
C LEU A 29 -41.78 -17.06 -7.31
N GLU A 30 -40.95 -17.86 -7.96
CA GLU A 30 -40.73 -19.28 -7.64
C GLU A 30 -39.45 -19.47 -6.77
N PRO A 31 -39.30 -20.62 -6.08
CA PRO A 31 -38.10 -20.93 -5.29
C PRO A 31 -36.79 -20.85 -6.08
N GLU A 32 -36.84 -21.15 -7.38
CA GLU A 32 -35.69 -21.05 -8.30
C GLU A 32 -35.17 -19.61 -8.40
N HIS A 33 -36.02 -18.60 -8.35
CA HIS A 33 -35.62 -17.21 -8.37
C HIS A 33 -34.88 -16.83 -7.06
N LEU A 34 -35.36 -17.33 -5.90
CA LEU A 34 -34.72 -17.11 -4.60
C LEU A 34 -33.31 -17.71 -4.58
N LEU A 35 -33.15 -18.97 -5.02
CA LEU A 35 -31.84 -19.62 -5.06
C LEU A 35 -30.92 -18.93 -6.07
N SER A 36 -31.42 -18.56 -7.24
CA SER A 36 -30.63 -17.85 -8.23
C SER A 36 -30.14 -16.49 -7.73
N ALA A 37 -31.02 -15.69 -7.14
CA ALA A 37 -30.65 -14.38 -6.55
C ALA A 37 -29.65 -14.55 -5.40
N MET A 38 -29.84 -15.56 -4.55
CA MET A 38 -28.96 -15.89 -3.42
C MET A 38 -27.52 -16.23 -3.83
N LEU A 39 -27.34 -16.96 -4.93
CA LEU A 39 -26.03 -17.42 -5.42
C LEU A 39 -25.37 -16.42 -6.38
N THR A 40 -26.10 -15.45 -6.90
CA THR A 40 -25.56 -14.38 -7.76
C THR A 40 -24.87 -13.29 -6.93
N GLU A 41 -25.16 -13.19 -5.64
CA GLU A 41 -24.49 -12.27 -4.72
C GLU A 41 -23.05 -12.78 -4.45
N THR A 42 -22.05 -12.05 -4.94
CA THR A 42 -20.63 -12.48 -4.93
C THR A 42 -20.06 -12.69 -3.53
N ASP A 43 -20.52 -11.90 -2.54
CA ASP A 43 -20.06 -11.97 -1.15
C ASP A 43 -21.15 -12.49 -0.19
N GLY A 44 -22.15 -13.21 -0.74
CA GLY A 44 -23.27 -13.73 0.01
C GLY A 44 -22.92 -14.95 0.87
N ILE A 45 -23.57 -15.07 2.03
CA ILE A 45 -23.38 -16.20 2.97
C ILE A 45 -23.65 -17.57 2.31
N ALA A 46 -24.57 -17.64 1.36
CA ALA A 46 -24.88 -18.86 0.63
C ALA A 46 -23.68 -19.34 -0.21
N GLY A 47 -23.04 -18.42 -0.94
CA GLY A 47 -21.81 -18.70 -1.68
C GLY A 47 -20.69 -19.20 -0.78
N ALA A 48 -20.47 -18.57 0.38
CA ALA A 48 -19.47 -19.00 1.38
C ALA A 48 -19.77 -20.39 1.96
N ILE A 49 -21.06 -20.74 2.20
CA ILE A 49 -21.46 -22.07 2.65
C ILE A 49 -21.09 -23.11 1.59
N LEU A 50 -21.43 -22.88 0.32
CA LEU A 50 -21.13 -23.80 -0.77
C LEU A 50 -19.62 -24.02 -0.95
N GLN A 51 -18.83 -22.95 -0.92
CA GLN A 51 -17.38 -23.02 -1.04
C GLN A 51 -16.75 -23.85 0.10
N LYS A 52 -17.18 -23.63 1.35
CA LYS A 52 -16.72 -24.42 2.50
C LYS A 52 -17.15 -25.91 2.41
N MET A 53 -18.24 -26.20 1.72
CA MET A 53 -18.64 -27.56 1.40
C MET A 53 -17.81 -28.19 0.25
N GLY A 54 -16.92 -27.43 -0.38
CA GLY A 54 -16.14 -27.88 -1.54
C GLY A 54 -16.93 -27.87 -2.86
N VAL A 55 -18.09 -27.19 -2.90
CA VAL A 55 -18.94 -27.08 -4.08
C VAL A 55 -18.65 -25.74 -4.76
N ALA A 56 -18.31 -25.76 -6.05
CA ALA A 56 -18.11 -24.55 -6.84
C ALA A 56 -19.48 -23.87 -7.10
N PRO A 57 -19.74 -22.66 -6.59
CA PRO A 57 -21.04 -21.98 -6.74
C PRO A 57 -21.46 -21.81 -8.19
N GLY A 58 -20.52 -21.57 -9.11
CA GLY A 58 -20.80 -21.38 -10.54
C GLY A 58 -21.49 -22.56 -11.23
N GLN A 59 -21.26 -23.79 -10.76
CA GLN A 59 -21.95 -24.98 -11.29
C GLN A 59 -23.42 -24.97 -10.90
N VAL A 60 -23.72 -24.67 -9.64
CA VAL A 60 -25.08 -24.58 -9.14
C VAL A 60 -25.82 -23.40 -9.80
N VAL A 61 -25.14 -22.25 -9.96
CA VAL A 61 -25.69 -21.08 -10.65
C VAL A 61 -26.09 -21.42 -12.08
N SER A 62 -25.27 -22.15 -12.83
CA SER A 62 -25.58 -22.50 -14.22
C SER A 62 -26.76 -23.43 -14.33
N GLU A 63 -26.98 -24.39 -13.42
CA GLU A 63 -28.12 -25.29 -13.40
C GLU A 63 -29.39 -24.55 -13.00
N ILE A 64 -29.36 -23.70 -11.98
CA ILE A 64 -30.53 -22.95 -11.53
C ILE A 64 -30.97 -21.93 -12.56
N THR A 65 -30.04 -21.27 -13.27
CA THR A 65 -30.37 -20.35 -14.36
C THR A 65 -31.14 -21.06 -15.46
N ARG A 66 -30.75 -22.28 -15.85
CA ARG A 66 -31.46 -23.10 -16.80
C ARG A 66 -32.87 -23.51 -16.30
N ALA A 67 -32.99 -23.74 -14.98
CA ALA A 67 -34.29 -24.03 -14.37
C ALA A 67 -35.23 -22.81 -14.44
N VAL A 68 -34.73 -21.62 -14.13
CA VAL A 68 -35.45 -20.34 -14.25
C VAL A 68 -35.89 -20.08 -15.69
N GLU A 69 -35.04 -20.35 -16.69
CA GLU A 69 -35.37 -20.17 -18.11
C GLU A 69 -36.54 -21.04 -18.59
N ARG A 70 -36.75 -22.20 -17.94
CA ARG A 70 -37.86 -23.14 -18.26
C ARG A 70 -39.20 -22.78 -17.62
N LEU A 71 -39.19 -21.82 -16.67
CA LEU A 71 -40.43 -21.39 -16.02
C LEU A 71 -41.40 -20.72 -17.03
N PRO A 72 -42.74 -20.78 -16.78
CA PRO A 72 -43.73 -20.14 -17.62
C PRO A 72 -43.47 -18.66 -17.79
N LYS A 73 -43.55 -18.14 -19.00
CA LYS A 73 -43.35 -16.72 -19.34
C LYS A 73 -44.63 -16.09 -19.83
N VAL A 74 -44.84 -14.81 -19.48
CA VAL A 74 -45.98 -14.00 -19.94
C VAL A 74 -45.50 -12.79 -20.72
N SER A 75 -46.34 -12.22 -21.58
CA SER A 75 -45.93 -11.12 -22.48
C SER A 75 -45.53 -9.86 -21.73
N GLN A 76 -46.20 -9.52 -20.64
CA GLN A 76 -45.85 -8.46 -19.67
C GLN A 76 -46.51 -8.80 -18.32
N PRO A 77 -45.74 -9.04 -17.25
CA PRO A 77 -46.31 -9.17 -15.92
C PRO A 77 -46.53 -7.76 -15.34
N ASP A 78 -47.77 -7.35 -15.11
CA ASP A 78 -48.13 -6.12 -14.40
C ASP A 78 -47.65 -6.15 -12.92
N GLN A 79 -47.69 -7.33 -12.33
CA GLN A 79 -47.18 -7.61 -10.97
C GLN A 79 -46.71 -9.07 -10.89
N VAL A 80 -45.53 -9.27 -10.18
CA VAL A 80 -45.06 -10.62 -9.87
C VAL A 80 -45.65 -11.07 -8.53
N PHE A 81 -46.46 -12.12 -8.56
CA PHE A 81 -47.08 -12.69 -7.36
C PHE A 81 -46.18 -13.75 -6.72
N VAL A 82 -46.21 -13.85 -5.39
CA VAL A 82 -45.51 -14.93 -4.69
C VAL A 82 -46.24 -16.26 -4.92
N SER A 83 -45.53 -17.25 -5.43
CA SER A 83 -46.14 -18.59 -5.66
C SER A 83 -46.51 -19.30 -4.35
N SER A 84 -47.35 -20.29 -4.44
CA SER A 84 -47.72 -21.11 -3.27
C SER A 84 -46.51 -21.90 -2.73
N GLN A 85 -45.57 -22.28 -3.60
CA GLN A 85 -44.33 -22.98 -3.22
C GLN A 85 -43.39 -22.04 -2.51
N THR A 86 -43.12 -20.86 -3.06
CA THR A 86 -42.28 -19.83 -2.41
C THR A 86 -42.83 -19.44 -1.05
N LYS A 87 -44.17 -19.30 -0.92
CA LYS A 87 -44.76 -19.03 0.37
C LYS A 87 -44.47 -20.14 1.40
N LYS A 88 -44.58 -21.41 1.01
CA LYS A 88 -44.26 -22.55 1.88
C LYS A 88 -42.79 -22.56 2.27
N VAL A 89 -41.87 -22.25 1.37
CA VAL A 89 -40.44 -22.11 1.65
C VAL A 89 -40.16 -21.02 2.68
N LEU A 90 -40.80 -19.84 2.49
CA LEU A 90 -40.63 -18.75 3.45
C LEU A 90 -41.24 -19.06 4.83
N ASP A 91 -42.41 -19.73 4.86
CA ASP A 91 -43.00 -20.19 6.11
C ASP A 91 -42.15 -21.28 6.79
N ALA A 92 -41.51 -22.17 6.03
CA ALA A 92 -40.54 -23.12 6.55
C ALA A 92 -39.30 -22.43 7.09
N ALA A 93 -38.81 -21.36 6.45
CA ALA A 93 -37.67 -20.58 6.95
C ALA A 93 -37.98 -19.93 8.30
N PHE A 94 -39.21 -19.48 8.57
CA PHE A 94 -39.62 -19.04 9.91
C PHE A 94 -39.58 -20.19 10.93
N ALA A 95 -39.99 -21.38 10.55
CA ALA A 95 -39.87 -22.53 11.45
C ALA A 95 -38.46 -22.92 11.76
N GLU A 96 -37.54 -22.81 10.79
CA GLU A 96 -36.10 -23.02 11.02
C GLU A 96 -35.50 -21.97 11.96
N ALA A 97 -35.79 -20.67 11.75
CA ALA A 97 -35.37 -19.62 12.64
C ALA A 97 -35.85 -19.86 14.10
N ALA A 98 -37.10 -20.29 14.25
CA ALA A 98 -37.66 -20.61 15.57
C ALA A 98 -36.93 -21.83 16.22
N LYS A 99 -36.60 -22.88 15.45
CA LYS A 99 -35.80 -24.02 15.96
C LYS A 99 -34.41 -23.60 16.43
N MET A 100 -33.78 -22.67 15.71
CA MET A 100 -32.48 -22.11 16.07
C MET A 100 -32.54 -21.03 17.18
N LYS A 101 -33.76 -20.69 17.62
CA LYS A 101 -34.04 -19.63 18.61
C LYS A 101 -33.58 -18.23 18.13
N ASP A 102 -33.69 -17.98 16.85
CA ASP A 102 -33.37 -16.73 16.22
C ASP A 102 -34.61 -15.82 16.15
N GLN A 103 -34.43 -14.50 16.26
CA GLN A 103 -35.50 -13.50 16.24
C GLN A 103 -35.86 -13.04 14.84
N TYR A 104 -34.92 -13.17 13.90
CA TYR A 104 -35.07 -12.79 12.50
C TYR A 104 -34.77 -13.98 11.57
N VAL A 105 -35.40 -13.98 10.41
CA VAL A 105 -35.15 -14.94 9.33
C VAL A 105 -34.04 -14.39 8.42
N SER A 106 -32.92 -15.09 8.37
CA SER A 106 -31.77 -14.76 7.52
C SER A 106 -31.68 -15.65 6.28
N ILE A 107 -30.71 -15.38 5.42
CA ILE A 107 -30.48 -16.09 4.15
C ILE A 107 -30.27 -17.59 4.38
N GLU A 108 -29.53 -17.97 5.43
CA GLU A 108 -29.28 -19.39 5.73
C GLU A 108 -30.55 -20.15 6.12
N HIS A 109 -31.53 -19.51 6.76
CA HIS A 109 -32.83 -20.15 7.05
C HIS A 109 -33.60 -20.40 5.76
N ILE A 110 -33.54 -19.44 4.80
CA ILE A 110 -34.16 -19.60 3.49
C ILE A 110 -33.46 -20.72 2.71
N LEU A 111 -32.14 -20.81 2.76
CA LEU A 111 -31.35 -21.87 2.10
C LEU A 111 -31.70 -23.26 2.66
N LEU A 112 -31.80 -23.40 3.99
CA LEU A 112 -32.25 -24.65 4.63
C LEU A 112 -33.67 -25.03 4.20
N ALA A 113 -34.58 -24.07 4.15
CA ALA A 113 -35.97 -24.29 3.71
C ALA A 113 -36.06 -24.69 2.24
N LEU A 114 -35.23 -24.11 1.36
CA LEU A 114 -35.12 -24.49 -0.05
C LEU A 114 -34.55 -25.91 -0.22
N CYS A 115 -33.63 -26.33 0.66
CA CYS A 115 -33.07 -27.67 0.63
C CYS A 115 -34.07 -28.75 1.07
N ASP A 116 -34.96 -28.44 2.03
CA ASP A 116 -35.95 -29.37 2.61
C ASP A 116 -37.29 -29.37 1.85
N GLU A 117 -37.44 -28.61 0.77
CA GLU A 117 -38.62 -28.60 -0.06
C GLU A 117 -38.86 -29.97 -0.71
N LYS A 118 -40.11 -30.46 -0.68
CA LYS A 118 -40.41 -31.84 -1.13
C LYS A 118 -40.66 -31.98 -2.64
N ASN A 119 -41.08 -30.91 -3.31
CA ASN A 119 -41.60 -30.97 -4.69
C ASN A 119 -41.12 -29.82 -5.57
N GLY A 120 -39.81 -29.67 -5.80
CA GLY A 120 -39.24 -28.60 -6.64
C GLY A 120 -38.01 -29.04 -7.40
N GLU A 121 -37.60 -28.24 -8.39
CA GLU A 121 -36.30 -28.38 -9.06
C GLU A 121 -35.14 -27.92 -8.15
N THR A 122 -35.41 -26.92 -7.32
CA THR A 122 -34.42 -26.34 -6.39
C THR A 122 -33.77 -27.39 -5.46
N PRO A 123 -34.55 -28.21 -4.69
CA PRO A 123 -33.93 -29.23 -3.83
C PRO A 123 -33.24 -30.32 -4.63
N ARG A 124 -33.72 -30.66 -5.84
CA ARG A 124 -33.06 -31.64 -6.70
C ARG A 124 -31.69 -31.17 -7.16
N ILE A 125 -31.58 -29.90 -7.53
CA ILE A 125 -30.30 -29.29 -7.92
C ILE A 125 -29.37 -29.29 -6.72
N LEU A 126 -29.79 -28.82 -5.54
CA LEU A 126 -28.97 -28.77 -4.33
C LEU A 126 -28.45 -30.16 -3.92
N HIS A 127 -29.37 -31.18 -3.88
CA HIS A 127 -28.98 -32.55 -3.49
C HIS A 127 -28.05 -33.21 -4.50
N ARG A 128 -28.14 -32.92 -5.80
CA ARG A 128 -27.24 -33.44 -6.84
C ARG A 128 -25.81 -32.98 -6.60
N HIS A 129 -25.60 -31.80 -6.05
CA HIS A 129 -24.31 -31.26 -5.67
C HIS A 129 -23.91 -31.61 -4.22
N GLY A 130 -24.62 -32.54 -3.56
CA GLY A 130 -24.31 -32.96 -2.19
C GLY A 130 -24.71 -31.93 -1.11
N ILE A 131 -25.45 -30.89 -1.50
CA ILE A 131 -25.92 -29.85 -0.59
C ILE A 131 -27.19 -30.38 0.08
N ASN A 132 -27.06 -30.80 1.33
CA ASN A 132 -28.17 -31.26 2.14
C ASN A 132 -28.20 -30.52 3.49
N ARG A 133 -29.30 -30.61 4.19
CA ARG A 133 -29.54 -29.95 5.47
C ARG A 133 -28.40 -30.15 6.47
N ASP A 134 -27.96 -31.40 6.66
CA ASP A 134 -26.96 -31.73 7.67
C ASP A 134 -25.58 -31.16 7.32
N ALA A 135 -25.25 -31.15 6.03
CA ALA A 135 -24.02 -30.55 5.53
C ALA A 135 -24.03 -29.01 5.70
N ILE A 136 -25.16 -28.37 5.38
CA ILE A 136 -25.34 -26.93 5.61
C ILE A 136 -25.20 -26.60 7.10
N LEU A 137 -25.87 -27.35 7.99
CA LEU A 137 -25.82 -27.13 9.44
C LEU A 137 -24.40 -27.29 10.01
N LYS A 138 -23.62 -28.27 9.54
CA LYS A 138 -22.23 -28.44 9.94
C LYS A 138 -21.38 -27.20 9.59
N VAL A 139 -21.50 -26.72 8.38
CA VAL A 139 -20.76 -25.52 7.91
C VAL A 139 -21.24 -24.25 8.60
N LEU A 140 -22.54 -24.16 8.91
CA LEU A 140 -23.10 -23.02 9.65
C LEU A 140 -22.52 -22.91 11.07
N ILE A 141 -22.20 -24.03 11.72
CA ILE A 141 -21.54 -24.02 13.04
C ILE A 141 -20.16 -23.33 12.92
N ASP A 142 -19.43 -23.57 11.84
CA ASP A 142 -18.13 -22.97 11.61
C ASP A 142 -18.19 -21.47 11.20
N ILE A 143 -19.27 -21.09 10.46
CA ILE A 143 -19.43 -19.71 10.01
C ILE A 143 -20.05 -18.83 11.11
N ARG A 144 -21.04 -19.32 11.78
CA ARG A 144 -21.87 -18.62 12.78
C ARG A 144 -21.38 -18.80 14.22
N GLY A 145 -20.71 -19.90 14.49
CA GLY A 145 -20.42 -20.33 15.87
C GLY A 145 -21.70 -20.47 16.68
N SER A 146 -21.69 -19.98 17.93
CA SER A 146 -22.85 -19.98 18.83
C SER A 146 -23.68 -18.68 18.79
N GLN A 147 -23.51 -17.84 17.76
CA GLN A 147 -24.23 -16.56 17.67
C GLN A 147 -25.70 -16.77 17.27
N ARG A 148 -26.61 -16.08 18.00
CA ARG A 148 -28.03 -16.01 17.65
C ARG A 148 -28.32 -14.74 16.90
N ILE A 149 -29.26 -14.80 15.97
CA ILE A 149 -29.71 -13.65 15.21
C ILE A 149 -30.73 -12.87 16.06
N THR A 150 -30.27 -11.82 16.68
CA THR A 150 -31.07 -10.94 17.55
C THR A 150 -31.25 -9.54 16.96
N ASP A 151 -30.61 -9.24 15.86
CA ASP A 151 -30.68 -7.96 15.15
C ASP A 151 -30.96 -8.15 13.64
N PRO A 152 -31.41 -7.10 12.96
CA PRO A 152 -31.78 -7.18 11.55
C PRO A 152 -30.59 -7.26 10.57
N ASN A 153 -29.33 -7.12 11.03
CA ASN A 153 -28.14 -7.12 10.19
C ASN A 153 -27.05 -8.09 10.68
N PRO A 154 -27.33 -9.40 10.84
CA PRO A 154 -26.39 -10.38 11.39
C PRO A 154 -25.29 -10.76 10.41
N GLU A 155 -25.57 -10.70 9.10
CA GLU A 155 -24.68 -11.16 8.04
C GLU A 155 -23.41 -10.31 7.92
N GLU A 156 -23.46 -9.04 8.31
CA GLU A 156 -22.28 -8.17 8.39
C GLU A 156 -21.31 -8.58 9.52
N LYS A 157 -21.81 -9.29 10.54
CA LYS A 157 -21.05 -9.72 11.71
C LYS A 157 -20.39 -11.09 11.53
N TYR A 158 -20.73 -11.82 10.45
CA TYR A 158 -20.12 -13.11 10.16
C TYR A 158 -18.79 -12.93 9.44
N GLN A 159 -17.77 -13.64 9.92
CA GLN A 159 -16.40 -13.55 9.38
C GLN A 159 -15.88 -12.09 9.36
N ALA A 160 -16.21 -11.33 10.42
CA ALA A 160 -15.83 -9.92 10.50
C ALA A 160 -14.31 -9.73 10.40
N LEU A 161 -13.53 -10.69 10.93
CA LEU A 161 -12.07 -10.65 10.85
C LEU A 161 -11.58 -10.74 9.40
N ASP A 162 -12.13 -11.67 8.61
CA ASP A 162 -11.71 -11.84 7.21
C ASP A 162 -12.14 -10.66 6.32
N LYS A 163 -13.27 -10.03 6.64
CA LYS A 163 -13.81 -8.88 5.89
C LYS A 163 -13.09 -7.56 6.20
N PHE A 164 -12.74 -7.34 7.47
CA PHE A 164 -12.22 -6.06 7.96
C PHE A 164 -10.76 -6.09 8.38
N SER A 165 -10.02 -7.12 7.97
CA SER A 165 -8.62 -7.23 8.29
C SER A 165 -7.82 -8.00 7.25
N ARG A 166 -6.49 -7.83 7.30
CA ARG A 166 -5.54 -8.53 6.43
C ARG A 166 -4.68 -9.45 7.28
N ASN A 167 -4.61 -10.72 6.93
CA ASN A 167 -3.76 -11.68 7.63
C ASN A 167 -2.31 -11.55 7.16
N LEU A 168 -1.47 -10.87 7.95
CA LEU A 168 -0.05 -10.65 7.63
C LEU A 168 0.76 -11.95 7.66
N THR A 169 0.40 -12.90 8.54
CA THR A 169 1.08 -14.21 8.57
C THR A 169 0.80 -15.05 7.34
N ASP A 170 -0.39 -14.97 6.75
CA ASP A 170 -0.68 -15.63 5.48
C ASP A 170 0.03 -14.96 4.31
N LEU A 171 0.10 -13.62 4.29
CA LEU A 171 0.88 -12.88 3.30
C LEU A 171 2.37 -13.23 3.39
N ALA A 172 2.91 -13.35 4.62
CA ALA A 172 4.29 -13.81 4.85
C ALA A 172 4.51 -15.24 4.35
N ARG A 173 3.54 -16.13 4.57
CA ARG A 173 3.59 -17.53 4.07
C ARG A 173 3.60 -17.59 2.55
N LEU A 174 2.85 -16.68 1.90
CA LEU A 174 2.79 -16.57 0.45
C LEU A 174 3.99 -15.82 -0.16
N GLY A 175 4.91 -15.29 0.66
CA GLY A 175 6.06 -14.50 0.18
C GLY A 175 5.69 -13.12 -0.38
N LYS A 176 4.51 -12.58 -0.04
CA LYS A 176 4.00 -11.30 -0.57
C LYS A 176 4.44 -10.08 0.22
N LEU A 177 5.10 -10.26 1.37
CA LEU A 177 5.63 -9.16 2.17
C LEU A 177 7.05 -8.79 1.72
N ASP A 178 7.39 -7.52 1.90
CA ASP A 178 8.73 -7.03 1.64
C ASP A 178 9.73 -7.51 2.70
N PRO A 179 11.01 -7.71 2.34
CA PRO A 179 12.02 -8.06 3.31
C PRO A 179 12.25 -6.89 4.28
N VAL A 180 12.28 -7.20 5.57
CA VAL A 180 12.50 -6.19 6.62
C VAL A 180 13.95 -6.25 7.06
N ILE A 181 14.65 -5.13 6.93
CA ILE A 181 16.09 -5.00 7.14
C ILE A 181 16.37 -3.96 8.22
N GLY A 182 17.31 -4.25 9.12
CA GLY A 182 17.79 -3.29 10.11
C GLY A 182 16.81 -2.97 11.25
N ARG A 183 15.79 -3.81 11.48
CA ARG A 183 14.75 -3.62 12.53
C ARG A 183 14.71 -4.74 13.57
N ASP A 184 15.81 -5.45 13.72
CA ASP A 184 15.91 -6.62 14.62
C ASP A 184 15.70 -6.27 16.09
N GLU A 185 16.19 -5.13 16.53
CA GLU A 185 16.05 -4.69 17.92
C GLU A 185 14.59 -4.37 18.27
N GLU A 186 13.90 -3.63 17.40
CA GLU A 186 12.50 -3.28 17.59
C GLU A 186 11.62 -4.52 17.56
N ILE A 187 11.87 -5.44 16.62
CA ILE A 187 11.10 -6.71 16.54
C ILE A 187 11.34 -7.54 17.81
N ARG A 188 12.59 -7.69 18.28
CA ARG A 188 12.90 -8.37 19.54
C ARG A 188 12.20 -7.71 20.72
N ARG A 189 12.15 -6.39 20.74
CA ARG A 189 11.45 -5.64 21.79
C ARG A 189 9.95 -5.89 21.77
N ILE A 190 9.31 -5.92 20.59
CA ILE A 190 7.90 -6.30 20.44
C ILE A 190 7.65 -7.71 20.97
N VAL A 191 8.45 -8.68 20.55
CA VAL A 191 8.36 -10.08 21.01
C VAL A 191 8.49 -10.18 22.53
N GLN A 192 9.45 -9.45 23.11
CA GLN A 192 9.62 -9.38 24.56
C GLN A 192 8.39 -8.79 25.26
N VAL A 193 7.79 -7.73 24.73
CA VAL A 193 6.60 -7.10 25.29
C VAL A 193 5.40 -8.01 25.19
N LEU A 194 5.15 -8.63 24.03
CA LEU A 194 4.05 -9.60 23.82
C LEU A 194 4.12 -10.81 24.74
N SER A 195 5.31 -11.18 25.20
CA SER A 195 5.54 -12.30 26.12
C SER A 195 5.36 -11.93 27.61
N ARG A 196 5.12 -10.67 27.93
CA ARG A 196 4.93 -10.21 29.33
C ARG A 196 3.56 -10.63 29.86
N ARG A 197 3.46 -10.72 31.19
CA ARG A 197 2.19 -10.99 31.89
C ARG A 197 1.26 -9.76 31.93
N THR A 198 1.83 -8.58 32.03
CA THR A 198 1.12 -7.29 32.11
C THR A 198 1.82 -6.29 31.17
N LYS A 199 1.10 -5.24 30.72
CA LYS A 199 1.58 -4.30 29.69
C LYS A 199 2.15 -5.07 28.48
N ASN A 200 1.40 -6.06 28.03
CA ASN A 200 1.80 -6.99 26.97
C ASN A 200 1.36 -6.56 25.54
N ASN A 201 0.87 -5.34 25.41
CA ASN A 201 0.50 -4.75 24.12
C ASN A 201 1.54 -3.68 23.75
N PRO A 202 2.47 -3.93 22.81
CA PRO A 202 3.41 -2.91 22.35
C PRO A 202 2.72 -1.85 21.52
N VAL A 203 3.14 -0.59 21.67
CA VAL A 203 2.80 0.51 20.76
C VAL A 203 4.09 1.03 20.14
N LEU A 204 4.18 0.93 18.82
CA LEU A 204 5.25 1.51 18.03
C LEU A 204 5.05 3.02 17.93
N ILE A 205 5.98 3.77 18.45
CA ILE A 205 5.93 5.22 18.48
C ILE A 205 7.06 5.76 17.62
N GLY A 206 6.73 6.52 16.60
CA GLY A 206 7.73 7.14 15.71
C GLY A 206 7.06 8.05 14.70
N GLU A 207 7.87 8.86 14.06
CA GLU A 207 7.42 9.77 13.01
C GLU A 207 6.81 9.01 11.81
N PRO A 208 5.98 9.66 10.99
CA PRO A 208 5.48 9.03 9.76
C PRO A 208 6.63 8.65 8.84
N GLY A 209 6.51 7.51 8.14
CA GLY A 209 7.51 7.06 7.17
C GLY A 209 8.77 6.40 7.75
N VAL A 210 8.90 6.23 9.10
CA VAL A 210 10.08 5.55 9.69
C VAL A 210 10.02 4.02 9.61
N GLY A 211 8.94 3.44 9.06
CA GLY A 211 8.81 1.99 8.86
C GLY A 211 8.15 1.23 10.01
N LYS A 212 7.21 1.84 10.74
CA LYS A 212 6.46 1.17 11.83
C LYS A 212 5.72 -0.08 11.34
N THR A 213 5.02 0.01 10.21
CA THR A 213 4.28 -1.11 9.61
C THR A 213 5.21 -2.22 9.15
N ALA A 214 6.37 -1.88 8.56
CA ALA A 214 7.38 -2.85 8.15
C ALA A 214 7.90 -3.70 9.34
N ILE A 215 8.07 -3.11 10.53
CA ILE A 215 8.46 -3.86 11.73
C ILE A 215 7.43 -4.95 12.07
N VAL A 216 6.14 -4.66 11.90
CA VAL A 216 5.05 -5.63 12.16
C VAL A 216 5.02 -6.71 11.08
N GLU A 217 5.29 -6.35 9.84
CA GLU A 217 5.47 -7.32 8.74
C GLU A 217 6.68 -8.24 8.99
N GLY A 218 7.78 -7.69 9.48
CA GLY A 218 8.96 -8.46 9.92
C GLY A 218 8.64 -9.42 11.06
N LEU A 219 7.78 -9.02 12.01
CA LEU A 219 7.28 -9.91 13.04
C LEU A 219 6.47 -11.08 12.43
N ALA A 220 5.61 -10.82 11.44
CA ALA A 220 4.87 -11.85 10.73
C ALA A 220 5.80 -12.85 10.02
N GLN A 221 6.85 -12.36 9.38
CA GLN A 221 7.88 -13.19 8.75
C GLN A 221 8.58 -14.10 9.77
N ARG A 222 8.97 -13.56 10.94
CA ARG A 222 9.59 -14.36 12.01
C ARG A 222 8.64 -15.37 12.64
N ILE A 223 7.35 -15.09 12.74
CA ILE A 223 6.34 -16.06 13.17
C ILE A 223 6.34 -17.26 12.22
N ILE A 224 6.36 -17.01 10.91
CA ILE A 224 6.33 -18.08 9.90
C ILE A 224 7.65 -18.84 9.80
N SER A 225 8.80 -18.18 9.94
CA SER A 225 10.12 -18.83 9.95
C SER A 225 10.40 -19.61 11.25
N GLY A 226 9.59 -19.39 12.30
CA GLY A 226 9.78 -20.04 13.60
C GLY A 226 10.88 -19.39 14.47
N ASP A 227 11.46 -18.27 14.06
CA ASP A 227 12.47 -17.50 14.83
C ASP A 227 11.83 -16.61 15.90
N ILE A 228 11.02 -17.25 16.76
CA ILE A 228 10.30 -16.62 17.86
C ILE A 228 10.14 -17.60 19.04
N PRO A 229 9.91 -17.09 20.29
CA PRO A 229 9.61 -17.94 21.44
C PRO A 229 8.38 -18.83 21.22
N GLU A 230 8.38 -20.01 21.88
CA GLU A 230 7.27 -21.00 21.82
C GLU A 230 5.89 -20.36 22.09
N SER A 231 5.82 -19.37 22.99
CA SER A 231 4.56 -18.70 23.35
C SER A 231 3.90 -17.93 22.20
N LEU A 232 4.67 -17.63 21.16
CA LEU A 232 4.21 -16.89 19.98
C LEU A 232 4.19 -17.74 18.71
N LYS A 233 4.71 -18.96 18.75
CA LYS A 233 4.60 -19.91 17.62
C LYS A 233 3.13 -20.20 17.34
N ASN A 234 2.79 -20.36 16.08
CA ASN A 234 1.44 -20.63 15.59
C ASN A 234 0.42 -19.52 15.83
N ARG A 235 0.85 -18.31 16.25
CA ARG A 235 -0.04 -17.18 16.33
C ARG A 235 -0.27 -16.57 14.93
N ARG A 236 -1.46 -16.03 14.73
CA ARG A 236 -1.82 -15.28 13.52
C ARG A 236 -1.69 -13.80 13.81
N LEU A 237 -0.96 -13.07 13.00
CA LEU A 237 -0.86 -11.62 13.07
C LEU A 237 -1.78 -11.02 12.00
N VAL A 238 -2.75 -10.25 12.44
CA VAL A 238 -3.83 -9.76 11.61
C VAL A 238 -3.91 -8.24 11.70
N ALA A 239 -3.77 -7.54 10.58
CA ALA A 239 -3.84 -6.09 10.51
C ALA A 239 -5.30 -5.63 10.30
N LEU A 240 -5.79 -4.78 11.19
CA LEU A 240 -7.13 -4.19 11.11
C LEU A 240 -7.17 -3.17 9.98
N ASP A 241 -8.14 -3.28 9.09
CA ASP A 241 -8.37 -2.33 8.00
C ASP A 241 -9.42 -1.30 8.44
N MET A 242 -8.95 -0.14 8.87
CA MET A 242 -9.81 0.96 9.30
C MET A 242 -10.66 1.51 8.16
N GLY A 243 -10.11 1.52 6.94
CA GLY A 243 -10.84 1.95 5.75
C GLY A 243 -12.05 1.05 5.47
N ALA A 244 -11.85 -0.28 5.50
CA ALA A 244 -12.91 -1.25 5.29
C ALA A 244 -13.99 -1.20 6.40
N LEU A 245 -13.60 -0.92 7.66
CA LEU A 245 -14.56 -0.76 8.76
C LEU A 245 -15.47 0.45 8.59
N ILE A 246 -14.96 1.54 8.04
CA ILE A 246 -15.70 2.81 7.87
C ILE A 246 -16.45 2.82 6.54
N ALA A 247 -15.92 2.18 5.49
CA ALA A 247 -16.51 2.17 4.17
C ALA A 247 -17.94 1.59 4.19
N GLY A 248 -18.89 2.33 3.61
CA GLY A 248 -20.29 1.93 3.53
C GLY A 248 -21.09 2.01 4.85
N ALA A 249 -20.48 2.39 5.98
CA ALA A 249 -21.20 2.64 7.22
C ALA A 249 -21.98 3.95 7.10
N LYS A 250 -23.31 3.88 7.04
CA LYS A 250 -24.20 5.05 6.94
C LYS A 250 -24.39 5.74 8.29
N TYR A 251 -24.27 4.99 9.38
CA TYR A 251 -24.46 5.45 10.74
C TYR A 251 -23.32 4.99 11.65
N ARG A 252 -23.02 5.78 12.65
CA ARG A 252 -22.03 5.51 13.71
C ARG A 252 -22.16 4.11 14.32
N GLY A 253 -23.38 3.66 14.56
CA GLY A 253 -23.66 2.35 15.16
C GLY A 253 -23.16 1.16 14.32
N GLU A 254 -23.16 1.28 13.01
CA GLU A 254 -22.69 0.20 12.11
C GLU A 254 -21.18 -0.02 12.24
N PHE A 255 -20.38 1.04 12.28
CA PHE A 255 -18.94 0.94 12.55
C PHE A 255 -18.67 0.30 13.92
N GLU A 256 -19.38 0.76 14.96
CA GLU A 256 -19.23 0.21 16.30
C GLU A 256 -19.58 -1.29 16.35
N ASP A 257 -20.61 -1.70 15.65
CA ASP A 257 -21.03 -3.10 15.58
C ASP A 257 -20.04 -3.98 14.81
N ARG A 258 -19.47 -3.47 13.71
CA ARG A 258 -18.39 -4.15 12.94
C ARG A 258 -17.15 -4.34 13.81
N LEU A 259 -16.71 -3.28 14.49
CA LEU A 259 -15.55 -3.35 15.38
C LEU A 259 -15.80 -4.30 16.56
N LYS A 260 -16.99 -4.29 17.18
CA LYS A 260 -17.37 -5.25 18.21
C LYS A 260 -17.35 -6.69 17.71
N ALA A 261 -17.79 -6.92 16.46
CA ALA A 261 -17.76 -8.24 15.86
C ALA A 261 -16.32 -8.75 15.69
N VAL A 262 -15.41 -7.91 15.17
CA VAL A 262 -13.96 -8.23 15.06
C VAL A 262 -13.37 -8.54 16.43
N ILE A 263 -13.59 -7.67 17.45
CA ILE A 263 -13.05 -7.88 18.79
C ILE A 263 -13.56 -9.21 19.39
N LYS A 264 -14.85 -9.52 19.25
CA LYS A 264 -15.43 -10.77 19.74
C LYS A 264 -14.83 -11.99 19.04
N GLU A 265 -14.54 -11.90 17.76
CA GLU A 265 -13.92 -12.99 17.01
C GLU A 265 -12.47 -13.22 17.45
N VAL A 266 -11.71 -12.13 17.68
CA VAL A 266 -10.36 -12.22 18.27
C VAL A 266 -10.41 -12.77 19.71
N GLU A 267 -11.34 -12.36 20.56
CA GLU A 267 -11.50 -12.90 21.92
C GLU A 267 -11.79 -14.41 21.92
N LYS A 268 -12.60 -14.90 20.97
CA LYS A 268 -12.92 -16.32 20.83
C LYS A 268 -11.74 -17.18 20.41
N SER A 269 -10.72 -16.60 19.77
CA SER A 269 -9.51 -17.32 19.36
C SER A 269 -8.57 -17.65 20.53
N ASP A 270 -8.94 -17.34 21.76
CA ASP A 270 -8.19 -17.60 23.01
C ASP A 270 -6.71 -17.18 22.91
N GLY A 271 -6.49 -16.01 22.29
CA GLY A 271 -5.17 -15.42 22.13
C GLY A 271 -4.33 -15.98 21.00
N GLU A 272 -4.88 -16.80 20.11
CA GLU A 272 -4.18 -17.25 18.89
C GLU A 272 -3.96 -16.11 17.90
N ILE A 273 -4.74 -15.05 18.00
CA ILE A 273 -4.68 -13.88 17.12
C ILE A 273 -4.02 -12.73 17.84
N ILE A 274 -3.07 -12.08 17.15
CA ILE A 274 -2.48 -10.80 17.52
C ILE A 274 -3.01 -9.78 16.55
N LEU A 275 -3.73 -8.76 17.04
CA LEU A 275 -4.32 -7.72 16.22
C LEU A 275 -3.31 -6.57 16.03
N PHE A 276 -3.00 -6.22 14.79
CA PHE A 276 -2.26 -5.00 14.49
C PHE A 276 -3.22 -3.85 14.18
N ILE A 277 -3.02 -2.72 14.83
CA ILE A 277 -3.81 -1.50 14.65
C ILE A 277 -2.86 -0.38 14.26
N ASP A 278 -2.84 -0.07 12.98
CA ASP A 278 -2.12 1.13 12.52
C ASP A 278 -2.92 2.38 12.87
N GLU A 279 -2.24 3.49 13.06
CA GLU A 279 -2.85 4.74 13.51
C GLU A 279 -3.78 4.55 14.73
N LEU A 280 -3.30 3.84 15.76
CA LEU A 280 -4.08 3.49 16.95
C LEU A 280 -4.86 4.69 17.53
N HIS A 281 -4.35 5.90 17.38
CA HIS A 281 -4.98 7.14 17.84
C HIS A 281 -6.33 7.41 17.17
N THR A 282 -6.58 6.90 15.96
CA THR A 282 -7.86 7.07 15.25
C THR A 282 -9.00 6.35 15.99
N LEU A 283 -8.71 5.22 16.63
CA LEU A 283 -9.67 4.48 17.45
C LEU A 283 -9.86 5.07 18.85
N VAL A 284 -8.82 5.74 19.40
CA VAL A 284 -8.82 6.23 20.77
C VAL A 284 -9.20 7.71 20.84
N GLY A 285 -8.84 8.51 19.84
CA GLY A 285 -8.98 9.97 19.85
C GLY A 285 -10.22 10.51 19.16
N ALA A 286 -10.99 9.69 18.50
CA ALA A 286 -12.15 10.12 17.73
C ALA A 286 -13.31 10.70 18.59
N GLY A 287 -13.23 10.66 19.91
CA GLY A 287 -14.29 11.17 20.81
C GLY A 287 -14.28 12.67 21.11
N ALA A 288 -13.28 13.44 20.64
CA ALA A 288 -13.13 14.85 21.00
C ALA A 288 -13.87 15.84 20.07
N ALA A 289 -14.34 15.42 18.90
CA ALA A 289 -15.19 16.21 18.01
C ALA A 289 -16.64 15.72 18.11
N GLU A 290 -17.61 16.62 18.12
CA GLU A 290 -19.04 16.29 18.09
C GLU A 290 -19.32 15.36 16.90
N GLY A 291 -19.59 14.06 17.17
CA GLY A 291 -19.86 13.03 16.16
C GLY A 291 -18.74 12.00 15.93
N ALA A 292 -17.59 12.11 16.57
CA ALA A 292 -16.49 11.17 16.42
C ALA A 292 -16.67 9.89 17.27
N VAL A 293 -16.17 8.77 16.76
CA VAL A 293 -16.37 7.42 17.34
C VAL A 293 -15.43 7.20 18.52
N ASP A 294 -15.95 6.98 19.72
CA ASP A 294 -15.14 6.53 20.86
C ASP A 294 -15.05 4.99 20.88
N ALA A 295 -14.23 4.46 19.97
CA ALA A 295 -13.94 3.04 19.91
C ALA A 295 -13.08 2.55 21.09
N SER A 296 -12.48 3.47 21.85
CA SER A 296 -11.64 3.13 23.01
C SER A 296 -12.43 2.37 24.07
N ASN A 297 -13.69 2.74 24.28
CA ASN A 297 -14.56 2.08 25.26
C ASN A 297 -14.88 0.63 24.91
N MET A 298 -14.71 0.22 23.64
CA MET A 298 -14.88 -1.15 23.19
C MET A 298 -13.60 -1.98 23.38
N LEU A 299 -12.43 -1.37 23.17
CA LEU A 299 -11.14 -2.02 23.33
C LEU A 299 -10.76 -2.17 24.80
N LYS A 300 -11.05 -1.19 25.64
CA LYS A 300 -10.68 -1.17 27.08
C LYS A 300 -11.07 -2.44 27.83
N PRO A 301 -12.29 -2.98 27.73
CA PRO A 301 -12.68 -4.20 28.45
C PRO A 301 -11.86 -5.44 28.01
N ALA A 302 -11.65 -5.62 26.71
CA ALA A 302 -10.90 -6.73 26.15
C ALA A 302 -9.40 -6.66 26.52
N LEU A 303 -8.80 -5.47 26.45
CA LEU A 303 -7.44 -5.20 26.92
C LEU A 303 -7.31 -5.39 28.44
N ALA A 304 -8.34 -5.02 29.22
CA ALA A 304 -8.34 -5.15 30.67
C ALA A 304 -8.37 -6.60 31.11
N ARG A 305 -9.17 -7.44 30.45
CA ARG A 305 -9.22 -8.89 30.70
C ARG A 305 -7.99 -9.64 30.19
N GLY A 306 -7.20 -9.03 29.29
CA GLY A 306 -6.07 -9.68 28.64
C GLY A 306 -6.49 -10.67 27.54
N THR A 307 -7.76 -10.67 27.13
CA THR A 307 -8.32 -11.48 26.06
C THR A 307 -7.92 -10.98 24.67
N LEU A 308 -7.61 -9.70 24.56
CA LEU A 308 -7.10 -9.06 23.34
C LEU A 308 -5.60 -8.83 23.47
N ARG A 309 -4.84 -9.36 22.48
CA ARG A 309 -3.43 -9.00 22.26
C ARG A 309 -3.35 -8.13 21.04
N CYS A 310 -2.72 -6.96 21.17
CA CYS A 310 -2.57 -6.07 20.04
C CYS A 310 -1.19 -5.43 19.99
N VAL A 311 -0.78 -5.07 18.77
CA VAL A 311 0.34 -4.18 18.46
C VAL A 311 -0.26 -2.91 17.89
N GLY A 312 0.03 -1.78 18.50
CA GLY A 312 -0.40 -0.48 17.97
C GLY A 312 0.74 0.24 17.26
N ALA A 313 0.42 1.13 16.34
CA ALA A 313 1.36 2.09 15.77
C ALA A 313 0.77 3.50 15.83
N THR A 314 1.58 4.52 16.16
CA THR A 314 1.16 5.92 16.22
C THR A 314 2.36 6.86 16.22
N THR A 315 2.15 8.16 16.17
CA THR A 315 3.20 9.18 16.36
C THR A 315 3.38 9.53 17.84
N LEU A 316 4.49 10.17 18.18
CA LEU A 316 4.77 10.57 19.58
C LEU A 316 3.73 11.58 20.10
N ASN A 317 3.35 12.54 19.27
CA ASN A 317 2.40 13.58 19.65
C ASN A 317 1.02 12.99 19.92
N GLU A 318 0.57 12.07 19.08
CA GLU A 318 -0.72 11.39 19.20
C GLU A 318 -0.75 10.42 20.38
N TYR A 319 0.37 9.70 20.62
CA TYR A 319 0.52 8.86 21.81
C TYR A 319 0.33 9.65 23.08
N ARG A 320 1.03 10.79 23.23
CA ARG A 320 0.91 11.68 24.39
C ARG A 320 -0.50 12.27 24.54
N LYS A 321 -1.13 12.62 23.41
CA LYS A 321 -2.43 13.27 23.42
C LYS A 321 -3.57 12.31 23.77
N TYR A 322 -3.54 11.08 23.29
CA TYR A 322 -4.69 10.16 23.33
C TYR A 322 -4.48 8.92 24.20
N ILE A 323 -3.26 8.37 24.29
CA ILE A 323 -3.01 7.11 25.01
C ILE A 323 -2.44 7.36 26.40
N GLU A 324 -1.45 8.21 26.52
CA GLU A 324 -0.78 8.50 27.80
C GLU A 324 -1.71 9.19 28.80
N LYS A 325 -2.66 10.01 28.32
CA LYS A 325 -3.67 10.67 29.18
C LYS A 325 -4.77 9.73 29.68
N ASP A 326 -4.97 8.59 29.06
CA ASP A 326 -5.94 7.59 29.46
C ASP A 326 -5.29 6.53 30.37
N ALA A 327 -5.51 6.63 31.69
CA ALA A 327 -4.91 5.75 32.67
C ALA A 327 -5.22 4.25 32.45
N ALA A 328 -6.33 3.92 31.78
CA ALA A 328 -6.70 2.53 31.48
C ALA A 328 -5.85 1.97 30.34
N LEU A 329 -5.58 2.76 29.31
CA LEU A 329 -4.76 2.39 28.17
C LEU A 329 -3.26 2.42 28.52
N GLU A 330 -2.79 3.46 29.22
CA GLU A 330 -1.39 3.60 29.65
C GLU A 330 -0.90 2.38 30.44
N ARG A 331 -1.76 1.82 31.29
CA ARG A 331 -1.44 0.61 32.08
C ARG A 331 -1.42 -0.67 31.26
N ARG A 332 -1.91 -0.67 30.01
CA ARG A 332 -2.00 -1.84 29.14
C ARG A 332 -1.03 -1.83 27.98
N PHE A 333 -0.68 -0.65 27.52
CA PHE A 333 0.26 -0.45 26.43
C PHE A 333 1.69 -0.22 26.92
N GLN A 334 2.65 -0.74 26.18
CA GLN A 334 4.07 -0.50 26.39
C GLN A 334 4.66 0.22 25.18
N PRO A 335 5.15 1.45 25.34
CA PRO A 335 5.78 2.17 24.24
C PRO A 335 7.07 1.49 23.77
N VAL A 336 7.23 1.40 22.46
CA VAL A 336 8.44 0.97 21.74
C VAL A 336 8.79 2.10 20.76
N LEU A 337 9.87 2.80 21.05
CA LEU A 337 10.29 3.92 20.20
C LEU A 337 10.94 3.41 18.93
N VAL A 338 10.44 3.88 17.79
CA VAL A 338 10.97 3.62 16.45
C VAL A 338 11.62 4.88 15.94
N LYS A 339 12.94 4.87 15.89
CA LYS A 339 13.73 5.98 15.36
C LYS A 339 13.84 5.91 13.86
N GLN A 340 14.09 7.06 13.24
CA GLN A 340 14.53 7.14 11.85
C GLN A 340 15.83 6.32 11.69
N PRO A 341 15.95 5.47 10.65
CA PRO A 341 17.18 4.76 10.37
C PRO A 341 18.29 5.73 9.94
N SER A 342 19.55 5.33 10.09
CA SER A 342 20.69 6.06 9.54
C SER A 342 20.68 6.01 8.01
N VAL A 343 21.50 6.86 7.37
CA VAL A 343 21.70 6.81 5.91
C VAL A 343 22.23 5.44 5.48
N GLU A 344 23.17 4.86 6.26
CA GLU A 344 23.77 3.54 5.99
C GLU A 344 22.74 2.42 6.10
N ASP A 345 21.89 2.45 7.14
CA ASP A 345 20.77 1.50 7.27
C ASP A 345 19.77 1.65 6.12
N THR A 346 19.50 2.90 5.72
CA THR A 346 18.60 3.18 4.60
C THR A 346 19.14 2.64 3.28
N ILE A 347 20.44 2.78 3.01
CA ILE A 347 21.10 2.16 1.85
C ILE A 347 20.91 0.64 1.87
N SER A 348 21.07 0.03 3.03
CA SER A 348 20.89 -1.42 3.20
C SER A 348 19.43 -1.84 2.95
N ILE A 349 18.46 -1.05 3.44
CA ILE A 349 17.03 -1.27 3.18
C ILE A 349 16.72 -1.17 1.68
N LEU A 350 17.19 -0.10 1.02
CA LEU A 350 16.98 0.09 -0.42
C LEU A 350 17.61 -1.02 -1.25
N ARG A 351 18.80 -1.51 -0.88
CA ARG A 351 19.43 -2.67 -1.54
C ARG A 351 18.59 -3.93 -1.42
N GLY A 352 17.95 -4.14 -0.27
CA GLY A 352 17.05 -5.28 -0.09
C GLY A 352 15.71 -5.16 -0.84
N LEU A 353 15.26 -3.95 -1.11
CA LEU A 353 14.05 -3.69 -1.88
C LEU A 353 14.30 -3.59 -3.39
N LYS A 354 15.54 -3.38 -3.80
CA LYS A 354 15.98 -3.12 -5.17
C LYS A 354 15.35 -4.07 -6.19
N GLU A 355 15.48 -5.39 -5.99
CA GLU A 355 15.00 -6.39 -6.94
C GLU A 355 13.50 -6.29 -7.18
N LYS A 356 12.70 -6.03 -6.13
CA LYS A 356 11.24 -5.87 -6.25
C LYS A 356 10.86 -4.64 -7.06
N TYR A 357 11.56 -3.52 -6.85
CA TYR A 357 11.33 -2.30 -7.64
C TYR A 357 11.80 -2.48 -9.10
N GLU A 358 12.94 -3.15 -9.32
CA GLU A 358 13.40 -3.48 -10.66
C GLU A 358 12.40 -4.33 -11.44
N VAL A 359 11.80 -5.34 -10.79
CA VAL A 359 10.79 -6.19 -11.43
C VAL A 359 9.49 -5.43 -11.65
N HIS A 360 9.04 -4.65 -10.65
CA HIS A 360 7.78 -3.89 -10.76
C HIS A 360 7.80 -2.88 -11.91
N HIS A 361 8.89 -2.10 -12.02
CA HIS A 361 9.02 -1.07 -13.06
C HIS A 361 9.63 -1.60 -14.36
N GLY A 362 10.34 -2.73 -14.31
CA GLY A 362 11.03 -3.30 -15.46
C GLY A 362 12.27 -2.49 -15.87
N VAL A 363 12.92 -1.84 -14.93
CA VAL A 363 14.14 -1.05 -15.11
C VAL A 363 15.23 -1.54 -14.17
N ARG A 364 16.49 -1.21 -14.46
CA ARG A 364 17.61 -1.51 -13.58
C ARG A 364 17.93 -0.33 -12.68
N ILE A 365 18.25 -0.57 -11.40
CA ILE A 365 18.61 0.46 -10.42
C ILE A 365 20.09 0.29 -10.06
N LYS A 366 20.91 1.30 -10.37
CA LYS A 366 22.32 1.29 -10.00
C LYS A 366 22.50 1.50 -8.49
N ASP A 367 23.56 0.92 -7.93
CA ASP A 367 23.91 1.15 -6.52
C ASP A 367 24.20 2.63 -6.24
N SER A 368 24.75 3.36 -7.21
CA SER A 368 24.94 4.81 -7.13
C SER A 368 23.62 5.58 -6.95
N ALA A 369 22.54 5.14 -7.56
CA ALA A 369 21.22 5.72 -7.38
C ALA A 369 20.69 5.47 -5.96
N ILE A 370 20.89 4.27 -5.42
CA ILE A 370 20.51 3.91 -4.06
C ILE A 370 21.24 4.79 -3.03
N VAL A 371 22.56 4.91 -3.19
CA VAL A 371 23.39 5.77 -2.32
C VAL A 371 22.96 7.23 -2.46
N ALA A 372 22.72 7.71 -3.68
CA ALA A 372 22.26 9.08 -3.92
C ALA A 372 20.87 9.31 -3.30
N ALA A 373 19.92 8.38 -3.44
CA ALA A 373 18.59 8.51 -2.88
C ALA A 373 18.62 8.63 -1.35
N ALA A 374 19.42 7.82 -0.66
CA ALA A 374 19.56 7.89 0.78
C ALA A 374 20.24 9.18 1.24
N THR A 375 21.37 9.54 0.62
CA THR A 375 22.19 10.69 1.05
C THR A 375 21.58 12.04 0.68
N LEU A 376 21.07 12.17 -0.54
CA LEU A 376 20.49 13.43 -1.02
C LEU A 376 19.12 13.69 -0.38
N SER A 377 18.31 12.65 -0.18
CA SER A 377 17.03 12.82 0.51
C SER A 377 17.23 13.25 1.96
N ASP A 378 18.19 12.66 2.67
CA ASP A 378 18.48 13.03 4.04
C ASP A 378 18.90 14.49 4.15
N ARG A 379 19.67 14.97 3.17
CA ARG A 379 20.22 16.32 3.13
C ARG A 379 19.21 17.40 2.69
N TYR A 380 18.42 17.12 1.67
CA TYR A 380 17.62 18.14 0.98
C TYR A 380 16.11 18.06 1.26
N ILE A 381 15.60 16.94 1.76
CA ILE A 381 14.19 16.75 2.10
C ILE A 381 14.07 16.69 3.63
N THR A 382 13.66 17.80 4.24
CA THR A 382 13.65 17.96 5.71
C THR A 382 12.28 17.73 6.34
N ASP A 383 11.22 17.73 5.56
CA ASP A 383 9.83 17.58 6.00
C ASP A 383 9.36 16.13 6.05
N ARG A 384 10.17 15.19 5.59
CA ARG A 384 9.91 13.75 5.57
C ARG A 384 11.06 12.95 6.18
N PHE A 385 10.80 11.70 6.57
CA PHE A 385 11.75 10.86 7.30
C PHE A 385 12.26 9.69 6.44
N LEU A 386 13.49 9.23 6.73
CA LEU A 386 14.01 7.99 6.19
C LEU A 386 13.30 6.77 6.84
N PRO A 387 13.13 5.66 6.14
CA PRO A 387 13.57 5.39 4.77
C PRO A 387 12.57 5.84 3.69
N ASP A 388 11.36 6.25 4.06
CA ASP A 388 10.22 6.49 3.18
C ASP A 388 10.56 7.47 2.04
N LYS A 389 11.13 8.64 2.36
CA LYS A 389 11.53 9.64 1.36
C LYS A 389 12.55 9.12 0.34
N ALA A 390 13.43 8.19 0.75
CA ALA A 390 14.41 7.60 -0.15
C ALA A 390 13.81 6.49 -1.01
N ILE A 391 12.86 5.74 -0.47
CA ILE A 391 12.08 4.74 -1.20
C ILE A 391 11.25 5.42 -2.28
N ASP A 392 10.51 6.47 -1.94
CA ASP A 392 9.69 7.23 -2.89
C ASP A 392 10.52 7.81 -4.04
N LEU A 393 11.74 8.29 -3.75
CA LEU A 393 12.64 8.78 -4.81
C LEU A 393 13.02 7.68 -5.80
N ILE A 394 13.37 6.50 -5.33
CA ILE A 394 13.69 5.36 -6.19
C ILE A 394 12.46 4.94 -7.00
N ASP A 395 11.30 4.90 -6.37
CA ASP A 395 10.03 4.55 -7.02
C ASP A 395 9.67 5.56 -8.12
N GLU A 396 9.77 6.86 -7.85
CA GLU A 396 9.50 7.91 -8.84
C GLU A 396 10.51 7.90 -9.99
N CYS A 397 11.81 7.73 -9.69
CA CYS A 397 12.84 7.64 -10.73
C CYS A 397 12.61 6.43 -11.63
N ALA A 398 12.31 5.27 -11.06
CA ALA A 398 12.03 4.06 -11.80
C ALA A 398 10.74 4.17 -12.63
N SER A 399 9.70 4.78 -12.07
CA SER A 399 8.43 5.05 -12.77
C SER A 399 8.63 6.01 -13.94
N LYS A 400 9.41 7.11 -13.75
CA LYS A 400 9.74 8.06 -14.81
C LYS A 400 10.46 7.37 -15.96
N LEU A 401 11.50 6.61 -15.64
CA LEU A 401 12.29 5.90 -16.63
C LEU A 401 11.45 4.86 -17.40
N ARG A 402 10.55 4.16 -16.72
CA ARG A 402 9.60 3.26 -17.36
C ARG A 402 8.71 3.98 -18.37
N ILE A 403 8.18 5.16 -18.01
CA ILE A 403 7.35 5.98 -18.90
C ILE A 403 8.17 6.42 -20.13
N GLU A 404 9.44 6.80 -19.93
CA GLU A 404 10.35 7.16 -21.02
C GLU A 404 10.60 5.99 -21.97
N ILE A 405 10.81 4.77 -21.46
CA ILE A 405 10.97 3.55 -22.27
C ILE A 405 9.68 3.20 -23.03
N ASP A 406 8.52 3.36 -22.39
CA ASP A 406 7.24 3.03 -23.03
C ASP A 406 6.77 4.11 -24.02
N SER A 407 7.27 5.34 -23.89
CA SER A 407 6.95 6.48 -24.74
C SER A 407 7.90 6.59 -25.94
N MET A 408 7.46 7.29 -26.96
CA MET A 408 8.30 7.59 -28.12
C MET A 408 9.36 8.64 -27.76
N PRO A 409 10.65 8.43 -28.06
CA PRO A 409 11.71 9.39 -27.81
C PRO A 409 11.44 10.76 -28.46
N THR A 410 11.87 11.84 -27.79
CA THR A 410 11.67 13.22 -28.28
C THR A 410 12.30 13.45 -29.65
N GLU A 411 13.45 12.83 -29.93
CA GLU A 411 14.13 12.93 -31.23
C GLU A 411 13.25 12.40 -32.36
N ILE A 412 12.55 11.27 -32.14
CA ILE A 412 11.64 10.69 -33.15
C ILE A 412 10.40 11.57 -33.30
N ASP A 413 9.84 12.10 -32.19
CA ASP A 413 8.68 12.98 -32.25
C ASP A 413 9.00 14.31 -32.98
N ASP A 414 10.18 14.88 -32.77
CA ASP A 414 10.64 16.09 -33.45
C ASP A 414 10.79 15.87 -34.97
N ILE A 415 11.38 14.77 -35.40
CA ILE A 415 11.46 14.43 -36.81
C ILE A 415 10.05 14.22 -37.40
N GLN A 416 9.18 13.55 -36.68
CA GLN A 416 7.80 13.35 -37.13
C GLN A 416 7.01 14.65 -37.25
N ARG A 417 7.22 15.61 -36.35
CA ARG A 417 6.64 16.97 -36.45
C ARG A 417 7.20 17.72 -37.64
N ARG A 418 8.52 17.63 -37.88
CA ARG A 418 9.16 18.24 -39.07
C ARG A 418 8.62 17.66 -40.35
N ILE A 419 8.47 16.34 -40.45
CA ILE A 419 7.84 15.68 -41.61
C ILE A 419 6.43 16.25 -41.81
N THR A 420 5.61 16.33 -40.77
CA THR A 420 4.25 16.86 -40.87
C THR A 420 4.25 18.31 -41.36
N GLN A 421 5.13 19.18 -40.84
CA GLN A 421 5.29 20.56 -41.33
C GLN A 421 5.68 20.61 -42.79
N THR A 422 6.67 19.78 -43.19
CA THR A 422 7.17 19.71 -44.58
C THR A 422 6.08 19.19 -45.51
N GLU A 423 5.27 18.21 -45.06
CA GLU A 423 4.12 17.71 -45.85
C GLU A 423 3.03 18.78 -46.04
N ILE A 424 2.74 19.60 -45.04
CA ILE A 424 1.82 20.73 -45.16
C ILE A 424 2.34 21.77 -46.17
N GLU A 425 3.63 22.11 -46.08
CA GLU A 425 4.29 23.02 -47.05
C GLU A 425 4.24 22.47 -48.46
N ARG A 426 4.52 21.16 -48.63
CA ARG A 426 4.42 20.45 -49.92
C ARG A 426 3.02 20.56 -50.52
N GLU A 427 1.98 20.27 -49.75
CA GLU A 427 0.59 20.37 -50.23
C GLU A 427 0.16 21.81 -50.59
N ALA A 428 0.72 22.79 -49.88
CA ALA A 428 0.51 24.22 -50.24
C ALA A 428 1.19 24.56 -51.59
N LEU A 429 2.46 24.18 -51.74
CA LEU A 429 3.25 24.45 -52.95
C LEU A 429 2.73 23.74 -54.23
N LYS A 430 2.13 22.55 -54.07
CA LYS A 430 1.47 21.83 -55.16
C LYS A 430 0.31 22.62 -55.82
N LYS A 431 -0.29 23.52 -55.09
CA LYS A 431 -1.39 24.37 -55.59
C LYS A 431 -0.91 25.59 -56.33
N GLU A 432 0.39 25.93 -56.27
CA GLU A 432 0.99 27.04 -56.94
C GLU A 432 1.61 26.61 -58.28
N SER A 433 1.60 27.51 -59.29
CA SER A 433 2.05 27.16 -60.66
C SER A 433 3.29 27.91 -61.13
N ASP A 434 3.84 28.78 -60.27
CA ASP A 434 5.01 29.61 -60.61
C ASP A 434 6.31 28.80 -60.58
N PRO A 435 7.36 29.19 -61.35
CA PRO A 435 8.62 28.44 -61.47
C PRO A 435 9.41 28.33 -60.17
N ALA A 436 9.33 29.33 -59.29
CA ALA A 436 10.02 29.34 -58.00
C ALA A 436 9.41 28.30 -57.03
N SER A 437 8.09 28.20 -56.96
CA SER A 437 7.36 27.23 -56.19
C SER A 437 7.63 25.79 -56.64
N ARG A 438 7.80 25.54 -57.95
CA ARG A 438 8.20 24.25 -58.50
C ARG A 438 9.61 23.83 -58.06
N GLN A 439 10.57 24.77 -58.11
CA GLN A 439 11.94 24.48 -57.67
C GLN A 439 11.99 24.19 -56.16
N ARG A 440 11.23 24.94 -55.37
CA ARG A 440 11.09 24.69 -53.92
C ARG A 440 10.45 23.34 -53.64
N LEU A 441 9.42 22.94 -54.43
CA LEU A 441 8.74 21.67 -54.27
C LEU A 441 9.72 20.48 -54.46
N VAL A 442 10.54 20.51 -55.53
CA VAL A 442 11.54 19.45 -55.78
C VAL A 442 12.54 19.34 -54.63
N LYS A 443 12.99 20.47 -54.10
CA LYS A 443 13.91 20.47 -52.96
C LYS A 443 13.27 19.91 -51.68
N LEU A 444 12.02 20.30 -51.42
CA LEU A 444 11.23 19.88 -50.31
C LEU A 444 10.89 18.39 -50.35
N GLU A 445 10.63 17.84 -51.56
CA GLU A 445 10.41 16.39 -51.75
C GLU A 445 11.68 15.59 -51.45
N GLY A 446 12.87 16.11 -51.80
CA GLY A 446 14.13 15.50 -51.40
C GLY A 446 14.38 15.56 -49.90
N GLU A 447 14.12 16.70 -49.26
CA GLU A 447 14.21 16.84 -47.78
C GLU A 447 13.24 15.90 -47.08
N LEU A 448 12.02 15.75 -47.61
CA LEU A 448 10.99 14.89 -47.05
C LEU A 448 11.33 13.40 -47.19
N SER A 449 11.96 12.99 -48.30
CA SER A 449 12.47 11.62 -48.45
C SER A 449 13.54 11.31 -47.42
N ASN A 450 14.53 12.20 -47.27
CA ASN A 450 15.61 12.02 -46.28
C ASN A 450 15.08 11.94 -44.85
N LEU A 451 14.16 12.83 -44.49
CA LEU A 451 13.52 12.83 -43.14
C LEU A 451 12.71 11.54 -42.90
N LYS A 452 12.06 11.00 -43.92
CA LYS A 452 11.33 9.73 -43.82
C LYS A 452 12.25 8.54 -43.68
N ASP A 453 13.38 8.52 -44.40
CA ASP A 453 14.37 7.47 -44.26
C ASP A 453 15.02 7.50 -42.89
N GLU A 454 15.40 8.69 -42.39
CA GLU A 454 15.92 8.89 -41.04
C GLU A 454 14.91 8.45 -39.97
N LEU A 455 13.63 8.84 -40.12
CA LEU A 455 12.56 8.42 -39.20
C LEU A 455 12.40 6.90 -39.18
N HIS A 456 12.47 6.26 -40.36
CA HIS A 456 12.33 4.78 -40.46
C HIS A 456 13.47 4.06 -39.77
N GLU A 457 14.71 4.51 -39.97
CA GLU A 457 15.89 3.98 -39.30
C GLU A 457 15.81 4.14 -37.78
N MET A 458 15.54 5.35 -37.31
CA MET A 458 15.42 5.62 -35.87
C MET A 458 14.27 4.85 -35.21
N LYS A 459 13.12 4.75 -35.87
CA LYS A 459 12.00 3.93 -35.37
C LYS A 459 12.36 2.44 -35.31
N GLY A 460 13.09 1.95 -36.28
CA GLY A 460 13.56 0.57 -36.30
C GLY A 460 14.48 0.27 -35.12
N HIS A 461 15.46 1.15 -34.87
CA HIS A 461 16.36 1.04 -33.73
C HIS A 461 15.59 1.09 -32.39
N TRP A 462 14.71 2.07 -32.23
CA TRP A 462 13.90 2.22 -31.03
C TRP A 462 13.01 0.99 -30.74
N LEU A 463 12.35 0.44 -31.78
CA LEU A 463 11.47 -0.73 -31.60
C LEU A 463 12.28 -1.97 -31.21
N ASN A 464 13.45 -2.19 -31.82
CA ASN A 464 14.33 -3.30 -31.46
C ASN A 464 14.86 -3.18 -30.03
N GLU A 465 15.30 -1.99 -29.63
CA GLU A 465 15.77 -1.72 -28.26
C GLU A 465 14.65 -1.96 -27.23
N LYS A 466 13.43 -1.47 -27.54
CA LYS A 466 12.24 -1.67 -26.71
C LYS A 466 11.87 -3.15 -26.57
N GLU A 467 11.93 -3.93 -27.64
CA GLU A 467 11.64 -5.37 -27.63
C GLU A 467 12.64 -6.13 -26.76
N LEU A 468 13.93 -5.81 -26.85
CA LEU A 468 14.96 -6.40 -26.00
C LEU A 468 14.75 -6.07 -24.51
N ILE A 469 14.44 -4.84 -24.19
CA ILE A 469 14.14 -4.42 -22.81
C ILE A 469 12.90 -5.14 -22.27
N GLN A 470 11.85 -5.29 -23.08
CA GLN A 470 10.65 -6.05 -22.71
C GLN A 470 10.94 -7.54 -22.47
N ASN A 471 11.82 -8.15 -23.30
CA ASN A 471 12.25 -9.53 -23.11
C ASN A 471 13.04 -9.70 -21.79
N ILE A 472 13.98 -8.81 -21.50
CA ILE A 472 14.73 -8.80 -20.22
C ILE A 472 13.76 -8.71 -19.04
N ARG A 473 12.75 -7.84 -19.12
CA ARG A 473 11.72 -7.69 -18.10
C ARG A 473 10.90 -8.97 -17.89
N ALA A 474 10.50 -9.63 -18.98
CA ALA A 474 9.75 -10.89 -18.90
C ALA A 474 10.57 -11.99 -18.20
N ILE A 475 11.88 -12.11 -18.56
CA ILE A 475 12.79 -13.08 -17.93
C ILE A 475 12.94 -12.80 -16.42
N LYS A 476 13.14 -11.54 -16.01
CA LYS A 476 13.22 -11.16 -14.60
C LYS A 476 11.94 -11.49 -13.83
N GLY A 477 10.77 -11.21 -14.40
CA GLY A 477 9.48 -11.57 -13.81
C GLY A 477 9.31 -13.08 -13.62
N GLU A 478 9.77 -13.88 -14.59
CA GLU A 478 9.75 -15.34 -14.47
C GLU A 478 10.72 -15.85 -13.38
N GLN A 479 11.90 -15.23 -13.25
CA GLN A 479 12.87 -15.54 -12.19
C GLN A 479 12.30 -15.27 -10.80
N GLU A 480 11.62 -14.13 -10.59
CA GLU A 480 10.98 -13.80 -9.31
C GLU A 480 9.88 -14.81 -8.98
N HIS A 481 9.01 -15.11 -9.93
CA HIS A 481 7.94 -16.11 -9.75
C HIS A 481 8.51 -17.48 -9.32
N LEU A 482 9.55 -17.93 -10.00
CA LEU A 482 10.22 -19.19 -9.66
C LEU A 482 10.95 -19.13 -8.32
N GLY A 483 11.50 -17.97 -7.94
CA GLY A 483 12.10 -17.74 -6.63
C GLY A 483 11.09 -17.92 -5.49
N VAL A 484 9.90 -17.33 -5.64
CA VAL A 484 8.79 -17.48 -4.69
C VAL A 484 8.30 -18.93 -4.64
N GLU A 485 8.20 -19.60 -5.80
CA GLU A 485 7.80 -21.01 -5.87
C GLU A 485 8.82 -21.93 -5.20
N ALA A 486 10.12 -21.69 -5.39
CA ALA A 486 11.19 -22.43 -4.72
C ALA A 486 11.15 -22.27 -3.19
N GLN A 487 10.96 -21.04 -2.69
CA GLN A 487 10.79 -20.79 -1.25
C GLN A 487 9.56 -21.48 -0.67
N ARG A 488 8.46 -21.51 -1.43
CA ARG A 488 7.25 -22.24 -1.02
C ARG A 488 7.47 -23.74 -0.96
N ALA A 489 8.12 -24.33 -1.98
CA ALA A 489 8.46 -25.74 -2.01
C ALA A 489 9.42 -26.12 -0.87
N GLU A 490 10.42 -25.28 -0.57
CA GLU A 490 11.36 -25.46 0.54
C GLU A 490 10.64 -25.52 1.90
N ARG A 491 9.69 -24.63 2.14
CA ARG A 491 8.84 -24.62 3.35
C ARG A 491 7.93 -25.85 3.44
N GLN A 492 7.53 -26.43 2.31
CA GLN A 492 6.74 -27.66 2.25
C GLN A 492 7.59 -28.95 2.35
N GLY A 493 8.93 -28.80 2.38
CA GLY A 493 9.86 -29.93 2.43
C GLY A 493 10.05 -30.66 1.08
N ASP A 494 9.55 -30.10 -0.02
CA ASP A 494 9.73 -30.67 -1.36
C ASP A 494 11.09 -30.26 -1.95
N LEU A 495 12.14 -30.91 -1.44
CA LEU A 495 13.52 -30.65 -1.85
C LEU A 495 13.80 -31.02 -3.33
N ALA A 496 13.03 -31.97 -3.89
CA ALA A 496 13.17 -32.36 -5.29
C ALA A 496 12.77 -31.19 -6.22
N LYS A 497 11.62 -30.58 -5.94
CA LYS A 497 11.12 -29.42 -6.67
C LYS A 497 12.03 -28.19 -6.49
N VAL A 498 12.56 -27.96 -5.28
CA VAL A 498 13.55 -26.90 -5.01
C VAL A 498 14.80 -27.08 -5.87
N ALA A 499 15.32 -28.31 -5.94
CA ALA A 499 16.51 -28.62 -6.73
C ALA A 499 16.25 -28.40 -8.25
N GLU A 500 15.11 -28.84 -8.76
CA GLU A 500 14.70 -28.60 -10.15
C GLU A 500 14.65 -27.11 -10.49
N ILE A 501 14.01 -26.33 -9.65
CA ILE A 501 13.87 -24.88 -9.87
C ILE A 501 15.24 -24.18 -9.77
N ARG A 502 15.99 -24.40 -8.67
CA ARG A 502 17.26 -23.68 -8.43
C ARG A 502 18.38 -24.08 -9.39
N TYR A 503 18.54 -25.37 -9.65
CA TYR A 503 19.66 -25.86 -10.47
C TYR A 503 19.31 -26.07 -11.94
N GLY A 504 18.04 -26.14 -12.29
CA GLY A 504 17.57 -26.24 -13.66
C GLY A 504 17.06 -24.90 -14.19
N ARG A 505 15.82 -24.56 -13.85
CA ARG A 505 15.08 -23.46 -14.50
C ARG A 505 15.68 -22.09 -14.24
N LEU A 506 16.10 -21.78 -13.01
CA LEU A 506 16.71 -20.48 -12.67
C LEU A 506 18.06 -20.29 -13.39
N ASN A 507 18.90 -21.34 -13.48
CA ASN A 507 20.17 -21.23 -14.21
C ASN A 507 19.97 -21.02 -15.71
N ASP A 508 18.95 -21.65 -16.31
CA ASP A 508 18.63 -21.41 -17.72
C ASP A 508 18.14 -19.98 -17.97
N LEU A 509 17.27 -19.46 -17.10
CA LEU A 509 16.83 -18.08 -17.17
C LEU A 509 17.96 -17.09 -16.93
N GLN A 510 18.91 -17.40 -16.04
CA GLN A 510 20.08 -16.56 -15.80
C GLN A 510 20.94 -16.45 -17.08
N ARG A 511 21.18 -17.56 -17.75
CA ARG A 511 21.93 -17.57 -19.01
C ARG A 511 21.21 -16.76 -20.11
N ARG A 512 19.88 -16.94 -20.23
CA ARG A 512 19.07 -16.17 -21.19
C ARG A 512 19.09 -14.66 -20.88
N LEU A 513 19.09 -14.29 -19.58
CA LEU A 513 19.21 -12.92 -19.14
C LEU A 513 20.57 -12.31 -19.53
N GLU A 514 21.66 -13.05 -19.33
CA GLU A 514 23.01 -12.60 -19.70
C GLU A 514 23.15 -12.44 -21.22
N GLU A 515 22.57 -13.36 -22.02
CA GLU A 515 22.54 -13.25 -23.47
C GLU A 515 21.73 -12.02 -23.92
N ALA A 516 20.54 -11.79 -23.36
CA ALA A 516 19.71 -10.64 -23.69
C ALA A 516 20.39 -9.32 -23.32
N ASN A 517 21.03 -9.23 -22.16
CA ASN A 517 21.79 -8.05 -21.73
C ASN A 517 22.99 -7.78 -22.66
N ARG A 518 23.67 -8.81 -23.15
CA ARG A 518 24.78 -8.67 -24.11
C ARG A 518 24.27 -8.12 -25.43
N HIS A 519 23.20 -8.68 -25.98
CA HIS A 519 22.59 -8.18 -27.21
C HIS A 519 22.15 -6.72 -27.11
N LEU A 520 21.57 -6.33 -25.96
CA LEU A 520 21.19 -4.96 -25.72
C LEU A 520 22.41 -4.03 -25.68
N ALA A 521 23.48 -4.44 -24.99
CA ALA A 521 24.72 -3.68 -24.90
C ALA A 521 25.37 -3.50 -26.30
N GLU A 522 25.41 -4.54 -27.11
CA GLU A 522 25.92 -4.48 -28.51
C GLU A 522 25.13 -3.50 -29.39
N GLN A 523 23.80 -3.45 -29.24
CA GLN A 523 22.97 -2.49 -29.96
C GLN A 523 23.15 -1.04 -29.46
N GLN A 524 23.34 -0.85 -28.17
CA GLN A 524 23.54 0.48 -27.54
C GLN A 524 24.95 1.07 -27.80
N GLU A 525 25.95 0.27 -28.21
CA GLU A 525 27.27 0.78 -28.65
C GLU A 525 27.14 1.69 -29.89
N THR A 526 26.18 1.41 -30.76
CA THR A 526 26.03 2.16 -32.03
C THR A 526 25.19 3.41 -31.84
N HIS A 527 24.08 3.32 -31.15
CA HIS A 527 23.20 4.46 -30.83
C HIS A 527 22.29 4.11 -29.64
N LYS A 528 22.50 4.76 -28.51
CA LYS A 528 21.68 4.56 -27.31
C LYS A 528 20.49 5.52 -27.32
N MET A 529 19.29 5.01 -27.61
CA MET A 529 18.04 5.78 -27.62
C MET A 529 17.29 5.73 -26.30
N LEU A 530 17.35 4.57 -25.62
CA LEU A 530 16.64 4.35 -24.36
C LEU A 530 17.61 4.18 -23.21
N LYS A 531 17.35 4.89 -22.12
CA LYS A 531 18.01 4.68 -20.83
C LYS A 531 17.25 3.56 -20.13
N GLU A 532 17.95 2.54 -19.63
CA GLU A 532 17.34 1.40 -18.93
C GLU A 532 17.72 1.31 -17.45
N GLU A 533 18.65 2.17 -17.01
CA GLU A 533 19.22 2.16 -15.68
C GLU A 533 18.98 3.49 -14.98
N VAL A 534 18.41 3.43 -13.77
CA VAL A 534 18.33 4.58 -12.87
C VAL A 534 19.70 4.83 -12.24
N ASP A 535 20.21 6.04 -12.35
CA ASP A 535 21.48 6.46 -11.76
C ASP A 535 21.32 7.66 -10.80
N ALA A 536 22.47 8.17 -10.30
CA ALA A 536 22.48 9.28 -9.34
C ALA A 536 21.98 10.60 -9.93
N GLU A 537 22.10 10.79 -11.25
CA GLU A 537 21.58 11.98 -11.95
C GLU A 537 20.07 12.01 -11.95
N ASP A 538 19.41 10.88 -12.23
CA ASP A 538 17.95 10.77 -12.21
C ASP A 538 17.40 11.13 -10.81
N VAL A 539 18.05 10.60 -9.77
CA VAL A 539 17.70 10.90 -8.39
C VAL A 539 17.84 12.39 -8.09
N ALA A 540 18.96 13.00 -8.50
CA ALA A 540 19.19 14.43 -8.30
C ALA A 540 18.18 15.28 -9.07
N GLU A 541 17.77 14.84 -10.27
CA GLU A 541 16.75 15.54 -11.05
C GLU A 541 15.37 15.51 -10.37
N VAL A 542 14.95 14.36 -9.83
CA VAL A 542 13.68 14.26 -9.10
C VAL A 542 13.72 15.13 -7.85
N ILE A 543 14.81 15.08 -7.07
CA ILE A 543 14.97 15.95 -5.90
C ILE A 543 14.97 17.43 -6.30
N SER A 544 15.60 17.78 -7.41
CA SER A 544 15.59 19.16 -7.93
C SER A 544 14.18 19.64 -8.24
N ARG A 545 13.31 18.77 -8.78
CA ARG A 545 11.89 19.10 -9.00
C ARG A 545 11.14 19.30 -7.68
N TRP A 546 11.41 18.49 -6.67
CA TRP A 546 10.73 18.59 -5.38
C TRP A 546 11.17 19.79 -4.56
N THR A 547 12.48 20.11 -4.60
CA THR A 547 13.09 21.14 -3.74
C THR A 547 13.36 22.46 -4.44
N GLY A 548 13.41 22.46 -5.78
CA GLY A 548 13.82 23.62 -6.58
C GLY A 548 15.36 23.87 -6.60
N ILE A 549 16.17 22.98 -6.01
CA ILE A 549 17.64 23.12 -5.98
C ILE A 549 18.24 22.55 -7.27
N PRO A 550 19.14 23.27 -7.98
CA PRO A 550 19.72 22.78 -9.23
C PRO A 550 20.55 21.51 -9.08
N VAL A 551 20.43 20.57 -10.02
CA VAL A 551 21.14 19.26 -10.05
C VAL A 551 22.65 19.43 -9.95
N SER A 552 23.24 20.41 -10.64
CA SER A 552 24.68 20.69 -10.63
C SER A 552 25.23 20.96 -9.23
N LYS A 553 24.44 21.59 -8.36
CA LYS A 553 24.81 21.81 -6.96
C LYS A 553 24.77 20.55 -6.12
N MET A 554 23.87 19.63 -6.44
CA MET A 554 23.68 18.37 -5.69
C MET A 554 24.76 17.33 -5.99
N LEU A 555 25.21 17.25 -7.23
CA LEU A 555 26.20 16.26 -7.69
C LEU A 555 27.66 16.69 -7.48
N GLU A 556 27.89 17.93 -7.08
CA GLU A 556 29.24 18.41 -6.81
C GLU A 556 29.84 17.70 -5.58
N GLY A 557 31.03 17.16 -5.77
CA GLY A 557 31.73 16.41 -4.73
C GLY A 557 31.92 17.21 -3.43
N GLU A 558 31.52 16.67 -2.28
CA GLU A 558 31.70 17.36 -0.97
C GLU A 558 33.13 17.76 -0.68
N LYS A 559 34.10 16.93 -1.08
CA LYS A 559 35.49 17.23 -0.90
C LYS A 559 35.94 18.49 -1.63
N ASP A 560 35.51 18.64 -2.89
CA ASP A 560 35.85 19.81 -3.70
C ASP A 560 35.13 21.07 -3.16
N LYS A 561 33.89 20.95 -2.73
CA LYS A 561 33.17 22.04 -2.06
C LYS A 561 33.94 22.49 -0.80
N LEU A 562 34.39 21.57 0.05
CA LEU A 562 35.09 21.87 1.31
C LEU A 562 36.50 22.44 1.08
N ILE A 563 37.21 22.06 0.02
CA ILE A 563 38.51 22.60 -0.34
C ILE A 563 38.40 24.09 -0.70
N HIS A 564 37.38 24.46 -1.46
CA HIS A 564 37.16 25.84 -1.95
C HIS A 564 36.18 26.64 -1.08
N MET A 565 35.95 26.21 0.19
CA MET A 565 34.94 26.81 1.05
C MET A 565 35.21 28.28 1.35
N GLU A 566 36.43 28.66 1.67
CA GLU A 566 36.82 30.06 1.98
C GLU A 566 36.61 30.97 0.77
N GLU A 567 36.97 30.49 -0.42
CA GLU A 567 36.80 31.27 -1.65
C GLU A 567 35.30 31.51 -1.93
N ARG A 568 34.48 30.49 -1.78
CA ARG A 568 33.04 30.62 -2.02
C ARG A 568 32.34 31.52 -1.00
N LEU A 569 32.63 31.35 0.27
CA LEU A 569 32.10 32.24 1.32
C LEU A 569 32.61 33.67 1.15
N GLY A 570 33.86 33.84 0.74
CA GLY A 570 34.51 35.14 0.51
C GLY A 570 33.91 35.92 -0.69
N ARG A 571 33.34 35.25 -1.68
CA ARG A 571 32.60 35.91 -2.79
C ARG A 571 31.38 36.67 -2.29
N ARG A 572 30.74 36.18 -1.25
CA ARG A 572 29.50 36.76 -0.70
C ARG A 572 29.78 37.64 0.52
N VAL A 573 30.70 37.24 1.38
CA VAL A 573 31.07 37.94 2.62
C VAL A 573 32.43 38.58 2.45
N ILE A 574 32.46 39.86 2.11
CA ILE A 574 33.69 40.62 1.82
C ILE A 574 34.30 41.14 3.13
N GLY A 575 35.62 40.99 3.28
CA GLY A 575 36.36 41.63 4.34
C GLY A 575 36.37 40.93 5.73
N GLN A 576 35.77 39.74 5.87
CA GLN A 576 35.67 38.97 7.13
C GLN A 576 36.50 37.69 7.06
N HIS A 577 37.73 37.77 6.59
CA HIS A 577 38.58 36.61 6.27
C HIS A 577 38.83 35.69 7.50
N GLU A 578 39.13 36.25 8.67
CA GLU A 578 39.34 35.47 9.89
C GLU A 578 38.10 34.67 10.31
N ALA A 579 36.91 35.29 10.24
CA ALA A 579 35.65 34.62 10.54
C ALA A 579 35.34 33.50 9.54
N ILE A 580 35.59 33.74 8.25
CA ILE A 580 35.40 32.74 7.18
C ILE A 580 36.31 31.55 7.41
N VAL A 581 37.62 31.77 7.69
CA VAL A 581 38.58 30.70 7.95
C VAL A 581 38.21 29.90 9.20
N ALA A 582 37.80 30.58 10.28
CA ALA A 582 37.43 29.91 11.54
C ALA A 582 36.20 28.98 11.33
N VAL A 583 35.18 29.45 10.61
CA VAL A 583 33.96 28.66 10.27
C VAL A 583 34.34 27.50 9.36
N SER A 584 35.10 27.75 8.29
CA SER A 584 35.52 26.72 7.34
C SER A 584 36.33 25.59 8.00
N ASN A 585 37.26 25.93 8.89
CA ASN A 585 38.04 24.95 9.63
C ASN A 585 37.16 24.11 10.59
N ALA A 586 36.18 24.71 11.23
CA ALA A 586 35.25 23.96 12.09
C ALA A 586 34.42 22.98 11.30
N VAL A 587 33.86 23.40 10.14
CA VAL A 587 33.09 22.55 9.25
C VAL A 587 33.95 21.39 8.70
N ARG A 588 35.17 21.67 8.25
CA ARG A 588 36.08 20.61 7.77
C ARG A 588 36.41 19.59 8.85
N ARG A 589 36.68 20.02 10.09
CA ARG A 589 36.99 19.11 11.22
C ARG A 589 35.81 18.18 11.50
N ALA A 590 34.58 18.72 11.51
CA ALA A 590 33.38 17.92 11.72
C ALA A 590 33.19 16.92 10.58
N ARG A 591 33.34 17.33 9.34
CA ARG A 591 33.19 16.47 8.15
C ARG A 591 34.30 15.44 7.98
N ALA A 592 35.47 15.69 8.54
CA ALA A 592 36.59 14.73 8.58
C ALA A 592 36.42 13.63 9.67
N GLY A 593 35.29 13.61 10.39
CA GLY A 593 35.04 12.62 11.44
C GLY A 593 35.87 12.80 12.71
N LEU A 594 36.54 13.95 12.87
CA LEU A 594 37.38 14.27 14.03
C LEU A 594 36.57 14.77 15.22
N GLN A 595 35.26 14.79 15.14
CA GLN A 595 34.34 15.28 16.16
C GLN A 595 33.27 14.23 16.48
N ASP A 596 32.79 14.22 17.74
CA ASP A 596 31.70 13.36 18.18
C ASP A 596 30.46 13.58 17.29
N PRO A 597 29.88 12.52 16.68
CA PRO A 597 28.70 12.62 15.83
C PRO A 597 27.48 13.23 16.52
N ASN A 598 27.38 13.14 17.84
CA ASN A 598 26.28 13.70 18.63
C ASN A 598 26.44 15.20 18.93
N ARG A 599 27.52 15.81 18.50
CA ARG A 599 27.73 17.26 18.66
C ARG A 599 27.39 18.00 17.37
N PRO A 600 26.92 19.27 17.49
CA PRO A 600 26.70 20.10 16.32
C PRO A 600 28.03 20.34 15.56
N ILE A 601 27.95 20.50 14.24
CA ILE A 601 29.12 20.76 13.35
C ILE A 601 30.01 21.90 13.88
N GLY A 602 29.39 22.90 14.49
CA GLY A 602 30.07 24.01 15.15
C GLY A 602 29.08 24.89 15.90
N SER A 603 29.56 25.53 16.97
CA SER A 603 28.83 26.58 17.69
C SER A 603 29.65 27.86 17.62
N PHE A 604 29.07 28.92 17.05
CA PHE A 604 29.77 30.17 16.79
C PHE A 604 29.06 31.35 17.45
N ILE A 605 29.82 32.28 17.99
CA ILE A 605 29.36 33.56 18.47
C ILE A 605 29.97 34.64 17.60
N PHE A 606 29.18 35.34 16.81
CA PHE A 606 29.62 36.47 16.00
C PHE A 606 29.39 37.77 16.75
N MET A 607 30.48 38.43 17.15
CA MET A 607 30.46 39.71 17.85
C MET A 607 30.97 40.83 16.94
N GLY A 608 30.31 41.97 17.01
CA GLY A 608 30.69 43.14 16.24
C GLY A 608 29.50 44.14 16.09
N PRO A 609 29.76 45.35 15.61
CA PRO A 609 28.73 46.35 15.40
C PRO A 609 27.72 45.95 14.32
N THR A 610 26.64 46.71 14.19
CA THR A 610 25.63 46.48 13.17
C THR A 610 26.20 46.74 11.76
N GLY A 611 25.80 45.89 10.78
CA GLY A 611 26.21 46.08 9.38
C GLY A 611 27.55 45.42 8.97
N VAL A 612 28.28 44.76 9.88
CA VAL A 612 29.59 44.13 9.54
C VAL A 612 29.48 42.74 8.89
N GLY A 613 28.28 42.24 8.61
CA GLY A 613 28.08 40.99 7.87
C GLY A 613 27.82 39.74 8.73
N LYS A 614 27.53 39.87 10.06
CA LYS A 614 27.28 38.70 10.93
C LYS A 614 26.17 37.76 10.42
N THR A 615 25.02 38.31 10.08
CA THR A 615 23.90 37.57 9.56
C THR A 615 24.15 37.07 8.13
N GLU A 616 24.91 37.85 7.36
CA GLU A 616 25.24 37.49 5.97
C GLU A 616 26.18 36.26 5.94
N LEU A 617 27.14 36.18 6.87
CA LEU A 617 27.98 34.98 7.00
C LEU A 617 27.15 33.73 7.36
N ALA A 618 26.13 33.85 8.23
CA ALA A 618 25.24 32.76 8.55
C ALA A 618 24.42 32.31 7.34
N LYS A 619 23.91 33.25 6.56
CA LYS A 619 23.18 32.96 5.31
C LYS A 619 24.06 32.32 4.24
N ALA A 620 25.29 32.87 4.06
CA ALA A 620 26.26 32.30 3.15
C ALA A 620 26.69 30.88 3.56
N LEU A 621 26.78 30.61 4.85
CA LEU A 621 27.04 29.28 5.38
C LEU A 621 25.88 28.31 5.11
N ALA A 622 24.65 28.74 5.31
CA ALA A 622 23.46 27.96 5.00
C ALA A 622 23.39 27.63 3.50
N GLU A 623 23.62 28.62 2.65
CA GLU A 623 23.69 28.42 1.20
C GLU A 623 24.79 27.44 0.79
N PHE A 624 25.95 27.54 1.44
CA PHE A 624 27.08 26.63 1.18
C PHE A 624 26.79 25.17 1.60
N LEU A 625 26.19 24.98 2.78
CA LEU A 625 25.95 23.64 3.36
C LEU A 625 24.71 22.96 2.79
N PHE A 626 23.66 23.72 2.50
CA PHE A 626 22.33 23.24 2.14
C PHE A 626 21.83 23.74 0.79
N ASP A 627 22.70 24.43 0.04
CA ASP A 627 22.42 24.99 -1.28
C ASP A 627 21.22 25.97 -1.32
N SER A 628 20.79 26.47 -0.15
CA SER A 628 19.71 27.44 0.01
C SER A 628 20.00 28.37 1.19
N GLU A 629 19.94 29.69 0.99
CA GLU A 629 20.06 30.66 2.08
C GLU A 629 18.85 30.64 3.06
N GLN A 630 17.73 30.04 2.62
CA GLN A 630 16.53 29.90 3.44
C GLN A 630 16.57 28.66 4.35
N ALA A 631 17.53 27.77 4.15
CA ALA A 631 17.74 26.61 5.02
C ALA A 631 18.39 27.03 6.37
N ILE A 632 17.80 28.03 7.01
CA ILE A 632 18.22 28.60 8.30
C ILE A 632 16.98 28.79 9.18
N VAL A 633 17.05 28.31 10.42
CA VAL A 633 16.04 28.63 11.43
C VAL A 633 16.51 29.87 12.19
N ARG A 634 15.84 30.99 11.97
CA ARG A 634 16.17 32.25 12.63
C ARG A 634 15.22 32.51 13.80
N ILE A 635 15.80 32.71 14.97
CA ILE A 635 15.08 33.14 16.18
C ILE A 635 15.57 34.53 16.54
N ASP A 636 14.68 35.52 16.50
CA ASP A 636 14.99 36.88 16.91
C ASP A 636 14.64 37.07 18.39
N MET A 637 15.67 37.17 19.23
CA MET A 637 15.46 37.27 20.68
C MET A 637 14.81 38.58 21.11
N SER A 638 14.73 39.60 20.26
CA SER A 638 13.96 40.80 20.55
C SER A 638 12.44 40.55 20.67
N GLU A 639 11.94 39.53 19.98
CA GLU A 639 10.53 39.10 20.08
C GLU A 639 10.22 38.32 21.38
N TYR A 640 11.26 37.89 22.11
CA TYR A 640 11.15 37.07 23.32
C TYR A 640 11.57 37.79 24.59
N MET A 641 11.55 39.13 24.60
CA MET A 641 11.94 39.92 25.77
C MET A 641 10.94 39.86 26.93
N GLU A 642 9.68 39.53 26.67
CA GLU A 642 8.63 39.40 27.71
C GLU A 642 8.56 37.99 28.26
N LYS A 643 8.27 37.87 29.60
CA LYS A 643 8.17 36.58 30.31
C LYS A 643 7.20 35.58 29.64
N HIS A 644 6.11 36.07 29.04
CA HIS A 644 5.13 35.25 28.37
C HIS A 644 5.59 34.75 26.99
N ALA A 645 6.46 35.49 26.32
CA ALA A 645 7.03 35.11 25.04
C ALA A 645 8.05 33.99 25.17
N VAL A 646 8.79 33.89 26.29
CA VAL A 646 9.74 32.82 26.59
C VAL A 646 9.05 31.45 26.68
N ALA A 647 7.79 31.40 27.15
CA ALA A 647 7.01 30.18 27.21
C ALA A 647 6.79 29.53 25.83
N ARG A 648 6.81 30.32 24.74
CA ARG A 648 6.74 29.80 23.36
C ARG A 648 7.97 29.00 22.94
N LEU A 649 9.14 29.32 23.50
CA LEU A 649 10.39 28.59 23.25
C LEU A 649 10.52 27.34 24.12
N ILE A 650 10.10 27.40 25.37
CA ILE A 650 10.29 26.35 26.38
C ILE A 650 9.11 25.39 26.42
N GLY A 651 7.97 25.77 25.85
CA GLY A 651 6.71 25.07 25.97
C GLY A 651 5.92 25.50 27.23
N ALA A 652 4.61 25.38 27.18
CA ALA A 652 3.76 25.67 28.36
C ALA A 652 3.97 24.59 29.42
N PRO A 653 3.94 24.95 30.72
CA PRO A 653 3.92 23.98 31.82
C PRO A 653 2.74 23.02 31.67
N PRO A 654 2.82 21.78 32.19
CA PRO A 654 1.71 20.83 32.13
C PRO A 654 0.46 21.44 32.75
N GLY A 655 -0.61 21.57 31.96
CA GLY A 655 -1.90 22.15 32.39
C GLY A 655 -2.28 23.50 31.76
N TYR A 656 -1.36 24.14 31.01
CA TYR A 656 -1.68 25.34 30.22
C TYR A 656 -1.66 25.03 28.75
N VAL A 657 -2.79 25.23 28.06
CA VAL A 657 -2.89 25.18 26.61
C VAL A 657 -2.43 26.53 26.08
N GLY A 658 -1.27 26.54 25.39
CA GLY A 658 -0.76 27.70 24.69
C GLY A 658 -0.96 27.53 23.20
#